data_030ff0d0b74d2a8d7170517e0a798c67
#
_entry.id   030ff0d0b74d2a8d7170517e0a798c67
#
_cell.length_a   1.000
_cell.length_b   1.000
_cell.length_c   1.000
_cell.angle_alpha   90.00
_cell.angle_beta   90.00
_cell.angle_gamma   90.00
#
_symmetry.space_group_name_H-M   'P 1'
#
loop_
_entity.id
_entity.type
_entity.pdbx_description
1 polymer ?
#
loop_
_entity_poly.entity_id
_entity_poly.type
_entity_poly.pdbx_seq_one_letter_code
_entity_poly.pdbx_strand_id
1 'polypeptide(L)'
;MQHQGMLGISAISTGSGMMVSWRFLADDSDNSIFKLYRNNALIYTSNVGNATCYLDKDGKSTDTYKVETVESGTVVSSDTCAMQSGSNYLEVKLDVPKAQTSGITYSPNDCTVGDVDGDGQYELFVKWDPSNSKDNSQKGKTDKVFIDCYKIDGTKLWRIDLGVNIRAGAHYTQMLVADYDLDGLAEMVCKTADGTVDGVGNVIGDSSKDYRNSNGYILSGPEYYTLFEGSTGKALDTVDYNPGRGTVSKWGDSYGNRVDRFLGAVAYLDGVKPSAVTVRGYYTRMTACAYDVVNKKLVQKWYFDTGNDKTKPGYGDGNHNCMPADVDNDGKQEIVLGATCLDDDGSVLWCLNTGHGDAMHLGDLLPDRKGLELWICHEDKPYGVSLVDASNGKTIFHKDGDADTGRCCAANVWTGNDGAEFWGLGNDVFDGSGNTLSCRRPAVNFLSYWDGDLEREILDGYTDKPATISKMKNDGTLTTILSTDGAYTCNTTKGTPCLSADIFGDWREELIVRASDSKSLRIYCTPYETDYRITTLMHDPQYRNQVAGQNISYNQPPHTSFYLASNYKLPERPIVSVLDDGIVIPPSPVFTPAVLTEGAVYMIQNENSGLYMEVKDANAENTANVQQWGAESSAAHNTWRVLSAGNGYYYLYSQLGDKVTYLLDIDMGKSDNGTNIQIYTDTKADAQQFKFVRNDDGTYYILTRSSGDKSCVAVSSASTSSGANIIQWEYKAGDKSQKWILTQVEDTGCIMDTNSIYMFKNLNSGLYMEAEGGKASDNTNVQQWGADGISAHNSWTLKSFGGGYYYVISQLADGKTYYLNISGGTKENGGNAEILTNKKTSSPLFKFVK
;
A
#
# COMPACT_ATOMS: atom_id res chain seq x y z
N MET A 1 1.37 -2.49 -0.43
CA MET A 1 0.60 -1.83 0.66
C MET A 1 -0.22 -2.90 1.34
N GLN A 2 -0.11 -3.01 2.64
CA GLN A 2 -0.83 -4.00 3.41
C GLN A 2 -2.32 -3.70 3.45
N HIS A 3 -3.13 -4.69 3.16
CA HIS A 3 -4.57 -4.62 3.27
C HIS A 3 -5.09 -5.99 3.69
N GLN A 4 -5.86 -6.04 4.77
CA GLN A 4 -6.37 -7.29 5.34
C GLN A 4 -7.89 -7.43 5.27
N GLY A 5 -8.55 -6.67 4.40
CA GLY A 5 -9.98 -6.81 4.17
C GLY A 5 -10.89 -6.42 5.34
N MET A 6 -10.37 -5.83 6.40
CA MET A 6 -11.17 -5.39 7.53
C MET A 6 -11.81 -4.03 7.28
N LEU A 7 -13.10 -3.95 7.53
CA LEU A 7 -13.91 -2.73 7.31
C LEU A 7 -13.63 -1.62 8.34
N GLY A 8 -12.92 -1.90 9.41
CA GLY A 8 -12.54 -0.92 10.42
C GLY A 8 -13.72 -0.13 10.98
N ILE A 9 -14.80 -0.80 11.35
CA ILE A 9 -16.07 -0.19 11.73
C ILE A 9 -15.89 0.61 13.01
N SER A 10 -16.33 1.87 13.04
CA SER A 10 -16.47 2.67 14.25
C SER A 10 -17.94 3.00 14.53
N ALA A 11 -18.28 3.17 15.81
CA ALA A 11 -19.60 3.59 16.25
C ALA A 11 -19.47 4.55 17.44
N ILE A 12 -19.82 5.80 17.25
CA ILE A 12 -19.72 6.84 18.26
C ILE A 12 -21.08 7.51 18.53
N SER A 13 -21.30 7.97 19.75
CA SER A 13 -22.49 8.73 20.10
C SER A 13 -22.41 10.17 19.59
N THR A 14 -23.45 10.63 18.90
CA THR A 14 -23.57 12.01 18.40
C THR A 14 -24.51 12.87 19.25
N GLY A 15 -25.11 12.30 20.31
CA GLY A 15 -26.21 12.92 21.03
C GLY A 15 -27.59 12.80 20.35
N SER A 16 -27.64 12.42 19.07
CA SER A 16 -28.87 12.15 18.30
C SER A 16 -28.96 10.70 17.81
N GLY A 17 -28.09 9.83 18.28
CA GLY A 17 -27.97 8.44 17.87
C GLY A 17 -26.50 8.02 17.80
N MET A 18 -26.26 6.91 17.14
CA MET A 18 -24.91 6.39 16.89
C MET A 18 -24.52 6.65 15.42
N MET A 19 -23.42 7.37 15.21
CA MET A 19 -22.77 7.43 13.90
C MET A 19 -21.96 6.17 13.74
N VAL A 20 -22.31 5.37 12.75
CA VAL A 20 -21.59 4.15 12.38
C VAL A 20 -20.92 4.38 11.03
N SER A 21 -19.63 4.18 10.95
CA SER A 21 -18.87 4.32 9.70
C SER A 21 -17.91 3.15 9.48
N TRP A 22 -17.55 2.88 8.23
CA TRP A 22 -16.68 1.78 7.85
C TRP A 22 -15.89 2.12 6.59
N ARG A 23 -14.77 1.44 6.37
CA ARG A 23 -13.89 1.66 5.23
C ARG A 23 -14.52 1.22 3.92
N PHE A 24 -14.27 1.97 2.87
CA PHE A 24 -14.32 1.52 1.49
C PHE A 24 -12.89 1.23 1.04
N LEU A 25 -12.63 0.01 0.63
CA LEU A 25 -11.29 -0.48 0.35
C LEU A 25 -10.98 -0.34 -1.14
N ALA A 26 -9.71 -0.22 -1.51
CA ALA A 26 -9.32 -0.03 -2.90
C ALA A 26 -9.61 -1.26 -3.79
N ASP A 27 -9.70 -2.44 -3.21
CA ASP A 27 -10.07 -3.69 -3.88
C ASP A 27 -11.58 -4.03 -3.80
N ASP A 28 -12.39 -3.26 -3.07
CA ASP A 28 -13.85 -3.39 -3.13
C ASP A 28 -14.39 -3.06 -4.53
N SER A 29 -15.43 -3.71 -4.97
CA SER A 29 -16.08 -3.38 -6.25
C SER A 29 -16.80 -2.02 -6.18
N ASP A 30 -16.79 -1.24 -7.27
CA ASP A 30 -17.63 -0.03 -7.38
C ASP A 30 -19.12 -0.31 -7.19
N ASN A 31 -19.54 -1.53 -7.54
CA ASN A 31 -20.92 -2.00 -7.41
C ASN A 31 -21.22 -2.60 -6.04
N SER A 32 -20.29 -2.59 -5.10
CA SER A 32 -20.52 -3.07 -3.75
C SER A 32 -21.62 -2.28 -3.05
N ILE A 33 -22.50 -2.99 -2.36
CA ILE A 33 -23.47 -2.44 -1.41
C ILE A 33 -23.15 -2.97 -0.02
N PHE A 34 -23.56 -2.22 0.99
CA PHE A 34 -23.31 -2.56 2.39
C PHE A 34 -24.61 -2.81 3.12
N LYS A 35 -24.62 -3.81 4.00
CA LYS A 35 -25.71 -4.10 4.93
C LYS A 35 -25.25 -3.87 6.35
N LEU A 36 -25.89 -2.95 7.05
CA LEU A 36 -25.62 -2.65 8.45
C LEU A 36 -26.64 -3.34 9.35
N TYR A 37 -26.16 -4.04 10.35
CA TYR A 37 -26.94 -4.71 11.36
C TYR A 37 -26.70 -4.09 12.73
N ARG A 38 -27.78 -3.90 13.50
CA ARG A 38 -27.76 -3.60 14.93
C ARG A 38 -28.35 -4.77 15.70
N ASN A 39 -27.60 -5.33 16.65
CA ASN A 39 -28.01 -6.50 17.44
C ASN A 39 -28.52 -7.66 16.56
N ASN A 40 -27.82 -7.94 15.45
CA ASN A 40 -28.18 -8.91 14.40
C ASN A 40 -29.46 -8.60 13.58
N ALA A 41 -30.11 -7.46 13.80
CA ALA A 41 -31.23 -7.01 12.96
C ALA A 41 -30.71 -6.08 11.86
N LEU A 42 -31.06 -6.35 10.60
CA LEU A 42 -30.74 -5.45 9.48
C LEU A 42 -31.46 -4.13 9.65
N ILE A 43 -30.70 -3.02 9.73
CA ILE A 43 -31.24 -1.66 9.90
C ILE A 43 -31.03 -0.76 8.68
N TYR A 44 -30.02 -1.07 7.84
CA TYR A 44 -29.71 -0.28 6.66
C TYR A 44 -29.14 -1.16 5.56
N THR A 45 -29.50 -0.84 4.32
CA THR A 45 -28.87 -1.38 3.10
C THR A 45 -28.55 -0.21 2.20
N SER A 46 -27.29 -0.04 1.85
CA SER A 46 -26.83 1.02 0.96
C SER A 46 -27.25 0.75 -0.49
N ASN A 47 -27.35 1.80 -1.30
CA ASN A 47 -27.31 1.66 -2.75
C ASN A 47 -25.84 1.66 -3.22
N VAL A 48 -25.64 1.28 -4.46
CA VAL A 48 -24.34 1.44 -5.15
C VAL A 48 -23.95 2.92 -5.12
N GLY A 49 -22.71 3.22 -4.75
CA GLY A 49 -22.20 4.59 -4.68
C GLY A 49 -22.51 5.37 -3.39
N ASN A 50 -23.37 4.87 -2.51
CA ASN A 50 -23.63 5.55 -1.22
C ASN A 50 -22.37 5.55 -0.35
N ALA A 51 -22.23 6.61 0.46
CA ALA A 51 -21.21 6.72 1.49
C ALA A 51 -21.18 5.52 2.45
N THR A 52 -20.05 5.32 3.10
CA THR A 52 -19.83 4.24 4.07
C THR A 52 -20.03 4.70 5.51
N CYS A 53 -21.09 5.46 5.73
CA CYS A 53 -21.55 5.88 7.06
C CYS A 53 -23.07 5.84 7.16
N TYR A 54 -23.57 5.76 8.39
CA TYR A 54 -25.00 5.77 8.68
C TYR A 54 -25.26 6.28 10.09
N LEU A 55 -26.13 7.29 10.23
CA LEU A 55 -26.62 7.76 11.52
C LEU A 55 -27.80 6.92 11.99
N ASP A 56 -27.52 5.97 12.89
CA ASP A 56 -28.55 5.16 13.55
C ASP A 56 -29.20 5.96 14.70
N LYS A 57 -30.30 6.62 14.41
CA LYS A 57 -31.04 7.49 15.37
C LYS A 57 -31.60 6.75 16.57
N ASP A 58 -31.84 5.44 16.44
CA ASP A 58 -32.34 4.60 17.51
C ASP A 58 -31.20 3.84 18.24
N GLY A 59 -29.98 3.98 17.76
CA GLY A 59 -28.79 3.31 18.25
C GLY A 59 -28.35 3.79 19.62
N LYS A 60 -27.82 2.87 20.42
CA LYS A 60 -27.27 3.10 21.76
C LYS A 60 -25.85 2.59 21.84
N SER A 61 -25.05 3.16 22.74
CA SER A 61 -23.67 2.73 22.98
C SER A 61 -23.52 1.28 23.48
N THR A 62 -24.61 0.65 23.86
CA THR A 62 -24.66 -0.76 24.27
C THR A 62 -25.06 -1.72 23.16
N ASP A 63 -25.44 -1.20 21.99
CA ASP A 63 -25.80 -2.02 20.83
C ASP A 63 -24.54 -2.59 20.17
N THR A 64 -24.68 -3.70 19.46
CA THR A 64 -23.62 -4.26 18.64
C THR A 64 -23.89 -3.95 17.17
N TYR A 65 -22.85 -3.58 16.43
CA TYR A 65 -22.93 -3.27 15.00
C TYR A 65 -22.11 -4.25 14.18
N LYS A 66 -22.66 -4.67 13.05
CA LYS A 66 -21.98 -5.49 12.03
C LYS A 66 -22.29 -4.93 10.66
N VAL A 67 -21.27 -4.90 9.80
CA VAL A 67 -21.39 -4.55 8.37
C VAL A 67 -21.04 -5.76 7.51
N GLU A 68 -21.79 -5.97 6.45
CA GLU A 68 -21.52 -6.94 5.40
C GLU A 68 -21.33 -6.20 4.07
N THR A 69 -20.24 -6.48 3.37
CA THR A 69 -20.05 -6.07 1.97
C THR A 69 -20.72 -7.10 1.07
N VAL A 70 -21.56 -6.64 0.15
CA VAL A 70 -22.31 -7.51 -0.76
C VAL A 70 -22.00 -7.13 -2.21
N GLU A 71 -21.56 -8.11 -2.98
CA GLU A 71 -21.29 -7.99 -4.43
C GLU A 71 -22.10 -9.00 -5.20
N SER A 72 -22.80 -8.54 -6.22
CA SER A 72 -23.66 -9.39 -7.07
C SER A 72 -24.62 -10.27 -6.24
N GLY A 73 -25.09 -9.78 -5.11
CA GLY A 73 -26.01 -10.49 -4.20
C GLY A 73 -25.32 -11.46 -3.21
N THR A 74 -24.01 -11.59 -3.27
CA THR A 74 -23.22 -12.47 -2.37
C THR A 74 -22.47 -11.63 -1.33
N VAL A 75 -22.47 -12.06 -0.07
CA VAL A 75 -21.64 -11.46 0.98
C VAL A 75 -20.19 -11.86 0.73
N VAL A 76 -19.32 -10.88 0.47
CA VAL A 76 -17.89 -11.10 0.19
C VAL A 76 -17.02 -10.82 1.41
N SER A 77 -17.44 -9.92 2.30
CA SER A 77 -16.79 -9.69 3.58
C SER A 77 -17.81 -9.33 4.67
N SER A 78 -17.42 -9.48 5.91
CA SER A 78 -18.27 -9.14 7.07
C SER A 78 -17.38 -8.82 8.26
N ASP A 79 -17.67 -7.73 8.96
CA ASP A 79 -16.94 -7.32 10.15
C ASP A 79 -17.89 -6.81 11.23
N THR A 80 -17.44 -6.90 12.50
CA THR A 80 -18.17 -6.44 13.68
C THR A 80 -17.41 -5.29 14.31
N CYS A 81 -18.14 -4.24 14.72
CA CYS A 81 -17.57 -3.06 15.33
C CYS A 81 -16.82 -3.41 16.62
N ALA A 82 -15.51 -3.18 16.64
CA ALA A 82 -14.65 -3.25 17.83
C ALA A 82 -14.43 -1.85 18.46
N MET A 83 -14.60 -0.78 17.69
CA MET A 83 -14.34 0.61 18.08
C MET A 83 -15.65 1.34 18.34
N GLN A 84 -16.17 1.21 19.56
CA GLN A 84 -17.47 1.76 19.96
C GLN A 84 -17.38 2.58 21.24
N SER A 85 -18.07 3.74 21.26
CA SER A 85 -18.11 4.64 22.42
C SER A 85 -19.47 5.31 22.60
N GLY A 86 -19.81 5.54 23.86
CA GLY A 86 -20.93 6.41 24.25
C GLY A 86 -20.62 7.91 24.21
N SER A 87 -19.45 8.29 23.71
CA SER A 87 -18.99 9.66 23.49
C SER A 87 -18.67 9.86 22.01
N ASN A 88 -18.32 11.07 21.62
CA ASN A 88 -17.81 11.39 20.29
C ASN A 88 -16.30 11.07 20.11
N TYR A 89 -15.72 10.35 21.05
CA TYR A 89 -14.35 9.84 21.00
C TYR A 89 -14.24 8.45 21.62
N LEU A 90 -13.23 7.73 21.19
CA LEU A 90 -12.76 6.49 21.83
C LEU A 90 -11.65 6.85 22.82
N GLU A 91 -11.64 6.21 23.99
CA GLU A 91 -10.61 6.43 24.99
C GLU A 91 -9.65 5.25 25.06
N VAL A 92 -8.36 5.51 24.76
CA VAL A 92 -7.29 4.52 24.88
C VAL A 92 -6.54 4.79 26.18
N LYS A 93 -6.72 3.93 27.17
CA LYS A 93 -6.02 4.06 28.47
C LYS A 93 -4.55 3.72 28.32
N LEU A 94 -3.70 4.50 28.99
CA LEU A 94 -2.25 4.40 28.88
C LEU A 94 -1.61 4.07 30.25
N ASP A 95 -0.50 3.34 30.18
CA ASP A 95 0.36 3.05 31.31
C ASP A 95 1.48 4.12 31.38
N VAL A 96 1.25 5.18 32.17
CA VAL A 96 2.17 6.32 32.27
C VAL A 96 3.54 5.90 32.81
N PRO A 97 4.64 6.18 32.12
CA PRO A 97 5.98 5.86 32.61
C PRO A 97 6.30 6.52 33.96
N LYS A 98 7.07 5.81 34.77
CA LYS A 98 7.56 6.36 36.03
C LYS A 98 8.81 7.21 35.78
N ALA A 99 8.76 8.48 36.20
CA ALA A 99 9.92 9.38 36.12
C ALA A 99 11.05 8.94 37.05
N GLN A 100 12.29 9.13 36.61
CA GLN A 100 13.48 8.89 37.43
C GLN A 100 13.80 10.12 38.31
N THR A 101 13.55 11.30 37.79
CA THR A 101 13.80 12.56 38.49
C THR A 101 12.54 12.99 39.24
N SER A 102 12.70 13.35 40.53
CA SER A 102 11.60 13.84 41.36
C SER A 102 10.96 15.10 40.75
N GLY A 103 9.62 15.15 40.73
CA GLY A 103 8.86 16.28 40.18
C GLY A 103 8.72 16.31 38.67
N ILE A 104 9.29 15.34 37.93
CA ILE A 104 9.08 15.19 36.49
C ILE A 104 7.86 14.31 36.27
N THR A 105 7.06 14.66 35.27
CA THR A 105 5.89 13.93 34.80
C THR A 105 6.07 13.57 33.36
N TYR A 106 5.31 12.57 32.87
CA TYR A 106 5.25 12.18 31.46
C TYR A 106 3.90 12.51 30.86
N SER A 107 3.91 12.91 29.61
CA SER A 107 2.70 13.01 28.79
C SER A 107 2.90 12.29 27.45
N PRO A 108 1.84 11.67 26.90
CA PRO A 108 1.90 11.17 25.55
C PRO A 108 2.10 12.34 24.58
N ASN A 109 2.93 12.12 23.58
CA ASN A 109 3.33 13.11 22.57
C ASN A 109 2.94 12.58 21.18
N ASP A 110 3.81 12.75 20.19
CA ASP A 110 3.54 12.28 18.83
C ASP A 110 3.29 10.77 18.78
N CYS A 111 2.32 10.38 17.98
CA CYS A 111 1.96 9.00 17.71
C CYS A 111 2.14 8.67 16.22
N THR A 112 2.23 7.39 15.94
CA THR A 112 2.08 6.83 14.59
C THR A 112 1.35 5.50 14.68
N VAL A 113 1.02 4.89 13.55
CA VAL A 113 0.22 3.67 13.50
C VAL A 113 0.83 2.63 12.57
N GLY A 114 0.57 1.36 12.87
CA GLY A 114 0.87 0.23 12.01
C GLY A 114 0.11 -0.99 12.49
N ASP A 115 -0.25 -1.89 11.59
CA ASP A 115 -0.82 -3.18 11.92
C ASP A 115 0.34 -4.14 12.26
N VAL A 116 0.50 -4.47 13.54
CA VAL A 116 1.66 -5.25 14.03
C VAL A 116 1.35 -6.71 14.27
N ASP A 117 0.08 -7.12 14.25
CA ASP A 117 -0.32 -8.51 14.49
C ASP A 117 -1.18 -9.11 13.36
N GLY A 118 -1.39 -8.35 12.31
CA GLY A 118 -2.01 -8.83 11.10
C GLY A 118 -3.54 -8.93 11.18
N ASP A 119 -4.17 -8.28 12.17
CA ASP A 119 -5.62 -8.33 12.34
C ASP A 119 -6.38 -7.27 11.50
N GLY A 120 -5.65 -6.41 10.76
CA GLY A 120 -6.20 -5.36 9.88
C GLY A 120 -6.59 -4.08 10.61
N GLN A 121 -6.45 -4.01 11.93
CA GLN A 121 -6.56 -2.79 12.71
C GLN A 121 -5.17 -2.23 12.96
N TYR A 122 -5.10 -0.91 13.14
CA TYR A 122 -3.83 -0.27 13.45
C TYR A 122 -3.59 -0.24 14.96
N GLU A 123 -2.38 -0.63 15.38
CA GLU A 123 -1.87 -0.34 16.71
C GLU A 123 -1.27 1.05 16.76
N LEU A 124 -1.32 1.66 17.96
CA LEU A 124 -0.79 2.98 18.25
C LEU A 124 0.63 2.89 18.82
N PHE A 125 1.58 3.53 18.16
CA PHE A 125 2.91 3.77 18.70
C PHE A 125 2.92 5.15 19.37
N VAL A 126 3.21 5.20 20.65
CA VAL A 126 3.10 6.40 21.48
C VAL A 126 4.47 6.79 22.02
N LYS A 127 4.96 7.97 21.65
CA LYS A 127 6.16 8.56 22.24
C LYS A 127 5.79 9.26 23.53
N TRP A 128 6.50 8.96 24.59
CA TRP A 128 6.38 9.61 25.90
C TRP A 128 7.39 10.72 26.08
N ASP A 129 6.90 11.92 26.33
CA ASP A 129 7.73 13.11 26.55
C ASP A 129 7.76 13.49 28.03
N PRO A 130 8.97 13.57 28.67
CA PRO A 130 9.11 14.03 30.04
C PRO A 130 8.95 15.56 30.14
N SER A 131 8.37 16.05 31.21
CA SER A 131 8.12 17.48 31.41
C SER A 131 9.41 18.34 31.45
N ASN A 132 10.59 17.72 31.51
CA ASN A 132 11.89 18.37 31.41
C ASN A 132 12.55 18.24 30.03
N SER A 133 11.78 17.84 28.99
CA SER A 133 12.29 17.82 27.61
C SER A 133 12.82 19.20 27.18
N LYS A 134 13.72 19.21 26.21
CA LYS A 134 14.44 20.40 25.79
C LYS A 134 14.54 20.50 24.27
N ASP A 135 14.32 21.70 23.75
CA ASP A 135 14.79 22.03 22.42
C ASP A 135 16.32 21.86 22.30
N ASN A 136 16.81 21.60 21.11
CA ASN A 136 18.25 21.45 20.86
C ASN A 136 19.08 22.67 21.24
N SER A 137 18.50 23.89 21.16
CA SER A 137 19.17 25.13 21.56
C SER A 137 19.28 25.31 23.07
N GLN A 138 18.51 24.56 23.86
CA GLN A 138 18.39 24.73 25.32
C GLN A 138 19.25 23.71 26.07
N LYS A 139 20.05 24.17 27.05
CA LYS A 139 20.78 23.29 27.95
C LYS A 139 19.89 22.68 29.03
N GLY A 140 20.30 21.52 29.54
CA GLY A 140 19.65 20.79 30.63
C GLY A 140 19.58 19.29 30.34
N LYS A 141 19.77 18.46 31.38
CA LYS A 141 19.54 17.04 31.33
C LYS A 141 18.04 16.77 31.25
N THR A 142 17.66 15.79 30.45
CA THR A 142 16.28 15.31 30.33
C THR A 142 16.14 13.92 30.94
N ASP A 143 14.94 13.58 31.39
CA ASP A 143 14.59 12.18 31.66
C ASP A 143 14.52 11.40 30.35
N LYS A 144 14.40 10.09 30.45
CA LYS A 144 14.39 9.17 29.28
C LYS A 144 13.16 9.36 28.40
N VAL A 145 13.28 9.02 27.15
CA VAL A 145 12.14 8.85 26.22
C VAL A 145 11.72 7.38 26.22
N PHE A 146 10.43 7.13 26.24
CA PHE A 146 9.85 5.79 26.05
C PHE A 146 9.00 5.78 24.80
N ILE A 147 8.93 4.61 24.18
CA ILE A 147 8.00 4.32 23.08
C ILE A 147 7.17 3.11 23.50
N ASP A 148 5.86 3.26 23.48
CA ASP A 148 4.92 2.19 23.76
C ASP A 148 4.15 1.80 22.50
N CYS A 149 3.70 0.56 22.43
CA CYS A 149 2.70 0.10 21.46
C CYS A 149 1.43 -0.33 22.18
N TYR A 150 0.28 0.13 21.71
CA TYR A 150 -1.04 -0.17 22.25
C TYR A 150 -2.01 -0.62 21.17
N LYS A 151 -2.85 -1.59 21.49
CA LYS A 151 -4.11 -1.78 20.76
C LYS A 151 -5.10 -0.66 21.07
N ILE A 152 -6.06 -0.44 20.18
CA ILE A 152 -7.10 0.60 20.36
C ILE A 152 -7.94 0.39 21.64
N ASP A 153 -8.05 -0.83 22.11
CA ASP A 153 -8.75 -1.14 23.37
C ASP A 153 -7.95 -0.77 24.64
N GLY A 154 -6.73 -0.26 24.48
CA GLY A 154 -5.81 0.12 25.57
C GLY A 154 -4.90 -1.01 26.05
N THR A 155 -4.92 -2.17 25.41
CA THR A 155 -3.97 -3.24 25.69
C THR A 155 -2.57 -2.81 25.28
N LYS A 156 -1.67 -2.67 26.27
CA LYS A 156 -0.26 -2.38 26.01
C LYS A 156 0.46 -3.63 25.56
N LEU A 157 1.05 -3.62 24.37
CA LEU A 157 1.82 -4.73 23.85
C LEU A 157 3.24 -4.75 24.41
N TRP A 158 3.91 -3.62 24.37
CA TRP A 158 5.30 -3.48 24.85
C TRP A 158 5.68 -2.01 25.15
N ARG A 159 6.85 -1.83 25.75
CA ARG A 159 7.52 -0.54 26.00
C ARG A 159 9.00 -0.66 25.68
N ILE A 160 9.53 0.24 24.88
CA ILE A 160 10.95 0.46 24.64
C ILE A 160 11.42 1.62 25.53
N ASP A 161 12.53 1.44 26.27
CA ASP A 161 13.22 2.48 27.02
C ASP A 161 14.43 2.93 26.19
N LEU A 162 14.41 4.13 25.63
CA LEU A 162 15.52 4.63 24.81
C LEU A 162 16.80 4.94 25.59
N GLY A 163 16.74 4.92 26.92
CA GLY A 163 17.91 5.13 27.79
C GLY A 163 18.28 6.59 27.98
N VAL A 164 19.33 6.81 28.77
CA VAL A 164 19.81 8.16 29.10
C VAL A 164 20.60 8.84 27.98
N ASN A 165 21.03 8.06 27.00
CA ASN A 165 21.84 8.50 25.87
C ASN A 165 21.02 8.90 24.64
N ILE A 166 19.71 8.97 24.78
CA ILE A 166 18.77 9.64 23.85
C ILE A 166 18.13 10.81 24.61
N ARG A 167 18.34 12.02 24.12
CA ARG A 167 17.81 13.23 24.73
C ARG A 167 16.33 13.41 24.39
N ALA A 168 15.51 13.91 25.30
CA ALA A 168 14.10 14.20 25.04
C ALA A 168 13.92 15.60 24.43
N GLY A 169 13.09 15.68 23.39
CA GLY A 169 12.72 16.91 22.68
C GLY A 169 12.26 16.62 21.26
N ALA A 170 11.69 17.60 20.59
CA ALA A 170 11.00 17.43 19.29
C ALA A 170 11.89 16.86 18.15
N HIS A 171 13.21 17.06 18.21
CA HIS A 171 14.09 16.71 17.09
C HIS A 171 14.90 15.41 17.27
N TYR A 172 14.78 14.72 18.42
CA TYR A 172 15.70 13.63 18.77
C TYR A 172 15.21 12.24 18.39
N THR A 173 13.91 12.02 18.36
CA THR A 173 13.32 10.68 18.15
C THR A 173 12.26 10.72 17.08
N GLN A 174 12.47 9.96 16.01
CA GLN A 174 11.50 9.71 14.93
C GLN A 174 11.16 8.22 14.96
N MET A 175 9.88 7.89 14.93
CA MET A 175 9.35 6.53 14.84
C MET A 175 8.86 6.28 13.43
N LEU A 176 9.62 5.55 12.63
CA LEU A 176 9.26 5.24 11.27
C LEU A 176 8.64 3.84 11.24
N VAL A 177 7.32 3.79 11.11
CA VAL A 177 6.53 2.55 11.17
C VAL A 177 5.98 2.22 9.79
N ALA A 178 6.30 1.03 9.29
CA ALA A 178 5.78 0.47 8.05
C ALA A 178 6.03 -1.04 8.02
N ASP A 179 5.33 -1.75 7.16
CA ASP A 179 5.64 -3.13 6.78
C ASP A 179 6.79 -3.10 5.78
N TYR A 180 8.03 -3.14 6.28
CA TYR A 180 9.23 -2.94 5.47
C TYR A 180 9.65 -4.17 4.67
N ASP A 181 9.34 -5.36 5.12
CA ASP A 181 9.70 -6.60 4.43
C ASP A 181 8.50 -7.27 3.74
N LEU A 182 7.33 -6.62 3.82
CA LEU A 182 6.08 -6.97 3.17
C LEU A 182 5.54 -8.34 3.62
N ASP A 183 5.77 -8.69 4.89
CA ASP A 183 5.25 -9.93 5.48
C ASP A 183 3.82 -9.76 6.06
N GLY A 184 3.26 -8.57 5.93
CA GLY A 184 1.92 -8.24 6.41
C GLY A 184 1.90 -7.66 7.83
N LEU A 185 3.05 -7.51 8.48
CA LEU A 185 3.18 -6.97 9.83
C LEU A 185 4.09 -5.74 9.81
N ALA A 186 3.69 -4.68 10.50
CA ALA A 186 4.50 -3.47 10.54
C ALA A 186 5.68 -3.62 11.51
N GLU A 187 6.84 -3.12 11.11
CA GLU A 187 8.02 -2.89 11.94
C GLU A 187 8.16 -1.41 12.28
N MET A 188 9.03 -1.12 13.24
CA MET A 188 9.46 0.24 13.56
C MET A 188 10.97 0.38 13.43
N VAL A 189 11.41 1.47 12.83
CA VAL A 189 12.84 1.86 12.83
C VAL A 189 13.00 3.17 13.60
N CYS A 190 13.96 3.24 14.51
CA CYS A 190 14.31 4.48 15.18
C CYS A 190 15.78 4.55 15.60
N LYS A 191 16.24 5.77 15.93
CA LYS A 191 17.56 6.01 16.49
C LYS A 191 17.64 5.49 17.93
N THR A 192 18.71 4.73 18.23
CA THR A 192 19.02 4.18 19.55
C THR A 192 20.46 4.51 19.97
N ALA A 193 20.81 4.18 21.20
CA ALA A 193 22.14 4.40 21.75
C ALA A 193 22.47 3.34 22.82
N ASP A 194 23.68 3.41 23.37
CA ASP A 194 24.07 2.59 24.51
C ASP A 194 23.08 2.72 25.67
N GLY A 195 22.59 1.58 26.16
CA GLY A 195 21.61 1.49 27.25
C GLY A 195 20.16 1.60 26.84
N THR A 196 19.83 1.59 25.54
CA THR A 196 18.46 1.37 25.07
C THR A 196 18.02 -0.06 25.43
N VAL A 197 16.79 -0.23 25.95
CA VAL A 197 16.20 -1.53 26.28
C VAL A 197 15.00 -1.76 25.37
N ASP A 198 15.02 -2.85 24.65
CA ASP A 198 13.95 -3.21 23.70
C ASP A 198 12.67 -3.70 24.42
N GLY A 199 11.61 -3.96 23.65
CA GLY A 199 10.28 -4.37 24.16
C GLY A 199 10.25 -5.70 24.90
N VAL A 200 11.28 -6.54 24.77
CA VAL A 200 11.42 -7.84 25.46
C VAL A 200 12.54 -7.83 26.53
N GLY A 201 13.14 -6.67 26.79
CA GLY A 201 14.12 -6.49 27.88
C GLY A 201 15.58 -6.66 27.48
N ASN A 202 15.91 -6.80 26.19
CA ASN A 202 17.29 -6.85 25.76
C ASN A 202 17.92 -5.45 25.72
N VAL A 203 19.18 -5.35 26.13
CA VAL A 203 19.93 -4.10 26.12
C VAL A 203 20.71 -3.95 24.82
N ILE A 204 20.59 -2.81 24.16
CA ILE A 204 21.42 -2.41 23.03
C ILE A 204 22.66 -1.69 23.57
N GLY A 205 23.83 -2.13 23.15
CA GLY A 205 25.10 -1.56 23.57
C GLY A 205 25.41 -1.75 25.07
N ASP A 206 26.03 -0.73 25.69
CA ASP A 206 26.49 -0.77 27.07
C ASP A 206 25.60 0.06 28.00
N SER A 207 24.80 -0.59 28.86
CA SER A 207 23.87 0.07 29.81
C SER A 207 24.57 0.83 30.95
N SER A 208 25.86 0.62 31.12
CA SER A 208 26.63 1.34 32.17
C SER A 208 27.06 2.76 31.78
N LYS A 209 26.87 3.14 30.51
CA LYS A 209 27.36 4.40 29.95
C LYS A 209 26.36 5.54 30.10
N ASP A 210 26.84 6.71 30.43
CA ASP A 210 26.12 7.98 30.38
C ASP A 210 27.00 9.03 29.71
N TYR A 211 26.67 9.40 28.49
CA TYR A 211 27.44 10.35 27.67
C TYR A 211 26.95 11.80 27.81
N ARG A 212 25.96 12.08 28.67
CA ARG A 212 25.45 13.42 28.89
C ARG A 212 26.51 14.30 29.52
N ASN A 213 26.87 15.40 28.88
CA ASN A 213 27.76 16.40 29.44
C ASN A 213 27.04 17.23 30.53
N SER A 214 27.74 18.17 31.14
CA SER A 214 27.20 19.04 32.22
C SER A 214 26.00 19.87 31.77
N ASN A 215 25.89 20.18 30.49
CA ASN A 215 24.77 20.91 29.88
C ASN A 215 23.65 20.00 29.37
N GLY A 216 23.77 18.67 29.54
CA GLY A 216 22.76 17.70 29.15
C GLY A 216 22.81 17.30 27.68
N TYR A 217 23.76 17.77 26.89
CA TYR A 217 23.97 17.35 25.51
C TYR A 217 24.76 16.04 25.46
N ILE A 218 24.52 15.27 24.40
CA ILE A 218 25.15 13.96 24.13
C ILE A 218 26.04 14.14 22.91
N LEU A 219 27.31 14.50 23.12
CA LEU A 219 28.27 14.86 22.08
C LEU A 219 29.37 13.82 21.89
N SER A 220 29.23 12.65 22.51
CA SER A 220 30.15 11.52 22.40
C SER A 220 29.36 10.20 22.56
N GLY A 221 30.04 9.08 22.39
CA GLY A 221 29.44 7.75 22.45
C GLY A 221 28.93 7.27 21.09
N PRO A 222 28.67 5.97 20.98
CA PRO A 222 28.11 5.37 19.77
C PRO A 222 26.66 5.82 19.55
N GLU A 223 26.25 5.81 18.32
CA GLU A 223 24.89 6.08 17.86
C GLU A 223 24.47 4.95 16.96
N TYR A 224 23.26 4.45 17.15
CA TYR A 224 22.74 3.32 16.40
C TYR A 224 21.42 3.64 15.72
N TYR A 225 21.07 2.85 14.70
CA TYR A 225 19.77 2.83 14.06
C TYR A 225 19.24 1.40 14.14
N THR A 226 18.08 1.20 14.74
CA THR A 226 17.58 -0.13 15.11
C THR A 226 16.23 -0.40 14.48
N LEU A 227 16.09 -1.57 13.87
CA LEU A 227 14.83 -2.16 13.40
C LEU A 227 14.22 -2.98 14.55
N PHE A 228 12.95 -2.71 14.85
CA PHE A 228 12.18 -3.40 15.88
C PHE A 228 11.01 -4.16 15.26
N GLU A 229 10.78 -5.37 15.71
CA GLU A 229 9.55 -6.13 15.44
C GLU A 229 8.35 -5.41 16.04
N GLY A 230 7.33 -5.13 15.23
CA GLY A 230 6.18 -4.33 15.67
C GLY A 230 5.35 -5.00 16.76
N SER A 231 5.17 -6.31 16.70
CA SER A 231 4.32 -7.05 17.66
C SER A 231 4.90 -7.15 19.07
N THR A 232 6.23 -7.13 19.20
CA THR A 232 6.92 -7.37 20.49
C THR A 232 7.84 -6.24 20.94
N GLY A 233 8.19 -5.32 20.03
CA GLY A 233 9.21 -4.30 20.27
C GLY A 233 10.63 -4.87 20.38
N LYS A 234 10.86 -6.12 19.98
CA LYS A 234 12.18 -6.77 19.99
C LYS A 234 13.07 -6.17 18.92
N ALA A 235 14.32 -5.86 19.28
CA ALA A 235 15.33 -5.45 18.32
C ALA A 235 15.67 -6.61 17.38
N LEU A 236 15.43 -6.44 16.08
CA LEU A 236 15.73 -7.41 15.02
C LEU A 236 17.13 -7.20 14.45
N ASP A 237 17.50 -5.93 14.24
CA ASP A 237 18.79 -5.53 13.75
C ASP A 237 19.20 -4.16 14.27
N THR A 238 20.50 -3.95 14.45
CA THR A 238 21.06 -2.67 14.90
C THR A 238 22.33 -2.39 14.10
N VAL A 239 22.34 -1.24 13.44
CA VAL A 239 23.49 -0.77 12.67
C VAL A 239 24.00 0.55 13.25
N ASP A 240 25.23 0.95 12.92
CA ASP A 240 25.73 2.28 13.25
C ASP A 240 24.90 3.35 12.54
N TYR A 241 24.55 4.43 13.25
CA TYR A 241 23.83 5.56 12.65
C TYR A 241 24.69 6.28 11.60
N ASN A 242 24.23 6.36 10.37
CA ASN A 242 24.95 6.96 9.26
C ASN A 242 24.31 8.31 8.82
N PRO A 243 25.07 9.44 8.81
CA PRO A 243 26.44 9.53 9.32
C PRO A 243 26.46 9.62 10.83
N GLY A 244 27.51 9.09 11.44
CA GLY A 244 27.82 9.35 12.85
C GLY A 244 28.07 10.85 13.11
N ARG A 245 27.96 11.26 14.35
CA ARG A 245 28.12 12.65 14.81
C ARG A 245 29.43 13.29 14.31
N GLY A 246 30.54 12.59 14.36
CA GLY A 246 31.86 13.10 13.97
C GLY A 246 32.23 14.37 14.76
N THR A 247 32.83 15.34 14.08
CA THR A 247 33.18 16.63 14.68
C THR A 247 31.96 17.54 14.77
N VAL A 248 31.46 17.81 15.98
CA VAL A 248 30.23 18.59 16.26
C VAL A 248 30.21 19.94 15.54
N SER A 249 31.34 20.67 15.55
CA SER A 249 31.39 21.99 14.91
C SER A 249 31.19 22.00 13.38
N LYS A 250 31.30 20.84 12.73
CA LYS A 250 31.02 20.71 11.30
C LYS A 250 29.54 20.73 10.97
N TRP A 251 28.65 20.74 11.97
CA TRP A 251 27.21 20.82 11.79
C TRP A 251 26.64 22.24 11.99
N GLY A 252 27.50 23.26 12.20
CA GLY A 252 27.11 24.67 12.28
C GLY A 252 27.27 25.31 13.64
N ASP A 253 27.42 24.51 14.73
CA ASP A 253 27.77 24.99 16.07
C ASP A 253 28.60 23.94 16.81
N SER A 254 29.17 24.31 17.96
CA SER A 254 30.04 23.44 18.76
C SER A 254 29.40 22.93 20.05
N TYR A 255 28.13 23.30 20.34
CA TYR A 255 27.48 22.97 21.60
C TYR A 255 26.38 21.92 21.51
N GLY A 256 25.95 21.55 20.29
CA GLY A 256 25.05 20.45 20.07
C GLY A 256 23.63 20.80 19.58
N ASN A 257 23.39 22.06 19.21
CA ASN A 257 22.09 22.46 18.67
C ASN A 257 21.86 21.88 17.25
N ARG A 258 22.86 21.95 16.36
CA ARG A 258 22.70 21.60 14.96
C ARG A 258 22.96 20.12 14.67
N VAL A 259 23.90 19.49 15.40
CA VAL A 259 24.33 18.10 15.15
C VAL A 259 23.23 17.06 15.39
N ASP A 260 22.31 17.33 16.32
CA ASP A 260 21.23 16.41 16.70
C ASP A 260 19.85 16.84 16.20
N ARG A 261 19.81 17.50 15.05
CA ARG A 261 18.60 17.84 14.31
C ARG A 261 18.30 16.71 13.35
N PHE A 262 17.39 15.81 13.71
CA PHE A 262 17.04 14.63 12.95
C PHE A 262 15.66 14.78 12.32
N LEU A 263 15.51 14.26 11.09
CA LEU A 263 14.25 14.04 10.41
C LEU A 263 14.22 12.59 9.90
N GLY A 264 13.12 12.18 9.29
CA GLY A 264 12.99 10.89 8.63
C GLY A 264 11.73 10.78 7.81
N ALA A 265 11.67 9.77 6.96
CA ALA A 265 10.51 9.44 6.17
C ALA A 265 10.41 7.93 5.94
N VAL A 266 9.21 7.44 5.76
CA VAL A 266 8.95 6.17 5.08
C VAL A 266 8.67 6.51 3.63
N ALA A 267 9.32 5.86 2.68
CA ALA A 267 9.14 6.16 1.26
C ALA A 267 9.23 4.91 0.38
N TYR A 268 8.43 4.87 -0.69
CA TYR A 268 8.49 3.83 -1.71
C TYR A 268 9.55 4.19 -2.77
N LEU A 269 10.84 4.12 -2.39
CA LEU A 269 11.97 4.49 -3.25
C LEU A 269 12.21 3.54 -4.44
N ASP A 270 11.59 2.37 -4.44
CA ASP A 270 11.59 1.44 -5.58
C ASP A 270 10.18 1.27 -6.19
N GLY A 271 9.22 2.06 -5.74
CA GLY A 271 7.82 1.97 -6.15
C GLY A 271 7.07 0.75 -5.58
N VAL A 272 7.72 -0.10 -4.80
CA VAL A 272 7.17 -1.41 -4.37
C VAL A 272 7.06 -1.52 -2.87
N LYS A 273 8.19 -1.40 -2.16
CA LYS A 273 8.26 -1.58 -0.72
C LYS A 273 8.74 -0.32 -0.01
N PRO A 274 8.34 -0.15 1.26
CA PRO A 274 8.83 0.96 2.06
C PRO A 274 10.33 0.87 2.30
N SER A 275 11.01 2.00 2.22
CA SER A 275 12.37 2.21 2.72
C SER A 275 12.31 3.19 3.90
N ALA A 276 13.19 3.04 4.89
CA ALA A 276 13.35 4.00 5.97
C ALA A 276 14.42 5.02 5.56
N VAL A 277 14.07 6.31 5.55
CA VAL A 277 15.00 7.40 5.26
C VAL A 277 15.27 8.16 6.55
N THR A 278 16.52 8.32 6.94
CA THR A 278 16.94 9.15 8.07
C THR A 278 17.71 10.36 7.59
N VAL A 279 17.48 11.49 8.22
CA VAL A 279 18.13 12.79 7.92
C VAL A 279 18.82 13.31 9.17
N ARG A 280 20.04 13.83 9.02
CA ARG A 280 20.77 14.51 10.08
C ARG A 280 21.28 15.85 9.58
N GLY A 281 20.95 16.92 10.32
CA GLY A 281 21.32 18.29 9.93
C GLY A 281 20.50 18.81 8.76
N TYR A 282 20.25 20.11 8.75
CA TYR A 282 19.52 20.76 7.65
C TYR A 282 19.67 22.29 7.65
N TYR A 283 20.28 22.87 8.67
CA TYR A 283 20.60 24.30 8.75
C TYR A 283 21.91 24.68 8.04
N THR A 284 22.79 23.70 7.85
CA THR A 284 24.09 23.83 7.18
C THR A 284 24.37 22.54 6.43
N ARG A 285 25.33 21.72 6.89
CA ARG A 285 25.50 20.37 6.39
C ARG A 285 24.18 19.61 6.50
N MET A 286 23.70 19.05 5.41
CA MET A 286 22.54 18.21 5.33
C MET A 286 22.93 16.81 4.84
N THR A 287 22.42 15.78 5.52
CA THR A 287 22.66 14.38 5.13
C THR A 287 21.36 13.62 5.15
N ALA A 288 21.24 12.64 4.28
CA ALA A 288 20.16 11.66 4.27
C ALA A 288 20.71 10.28 3.98
N CYS A 289 20.14 9.25 4.60
CA CYS A 289 20.53 7.87 4.39
C CYS A 289 19.29 6.99 4.30
N ALA A 290 19.13 6.24 3.22
CA ALA A 290 18.03 5.31 3.02
C ALA A 290 18.43 3.88 3.34
N TYR A 291 17.52 3.15 3.95
CA TYR A 291 17.67 1.74 4.30
C TYR A 291 16.48 0.94 3.80
N ASP A 292 16.75 -0.17 3.14
CA ASP A 292 15.80 -1.25 2.88
C ASP A 292 15.88 -2.27 4.03
N VAL A 293 14.78 -2.98 4.28
CA VAL A 293 14.80 -4.16 5.13
C VAL A 293 14.86 -5.41 4.24
N VAL A 294 15.90 -6.20 4.42
CA VAL A 294 16.13 -7.45 3.70
C VAL A 294 16.42 -8.55 4.69
N ASN A 295 15.60 -9.58 4.72
CA ASN A 295 15.73 -10.69 5.69
C ASN A 295 15.83 -10.18 7.14
N LYS A 296 14.98 -9.24 7.52
CA LYS A 296 14.95 -8.60 8.84
C LYS A 296 16.26 -7.89 9.24
N LYS A 297 16.98 -7.36 8.23
CA LYS A 297 18.20 -6.59 8.39
C LYS A 297 18.09 -5.24 7.68
N LEU A 298 18.66 -4.20 8.30
CA LEU A 298 18.81 -2.88 7.71
C LEU A 298 19.97 -2.90 6.70
N VAL A 299 19.64 -2.67 5.43
CA VAL A 299 20.62 -2.61 4.34
C VAL A 299 20.61 -1.22 3.76
N GLN A 300 21.73 -0.51 3.85
CA GLN A 300 21.84 0.83 3.28
C GLN A 300 21.64 0.80 1.76
N LYS A 301 20.69 1.60 1.26
CA LYS A 301 20.36 1.75 -0.16
C LYS A 301 21.20 2.84 -0.81
N TRP A 302 21.18 4.04 -0.24
CA TRP A 302 21.98 5.18 -0.68
C TRP A 302 22.30 6.12 0.48
N TYR A 303 23.24 7.04 0.25
CA TYR A 303 23.67 8.06 1.19
C TYR A 303 23.94 9.39 0.49
N PHE A 304 23.30 10.46 0.98
CA PHE A 304 23.49 11.83 0.53
C PHE A 304 24.19 12.67 1.61
N ASP A 305 25.12 13.54 1.20
CA ASP A 305 25.85 14.42 2.10
C ASP A 305 26.37 15.66 1.37
N THR A 306 25.93 16.84 1.80
CA THR A 306 26.47 18.10 1.29
C THR A 306 27.89 18.41 1.82
N GLY A 307 28.35 17.71 2.87
CA GLY A 307 29.58 18.06 3.58
C GLY A 307 29.48 19.48 4.18
N ASN A 308 30.63 20.14 4.33
CA ASN A 308 30.69 21.56 4.71
C ASN A 308 30.90 22.50 3.49
N ASP A 309 30.50 22.01 2.34
CA ASP A 309 30.62 22.76 1.09
C ASP A 309 29.33 23.55 0.83
N LYS A 310 29.38 24.85 1.05
CA LYS A 310 28.26 25.77 0.85
C LYS A 310 27.82 25.91 -0.61
N THR A 311 28.62 25.38 -1.56
CA THR A 311 28.28 25.40 -2.98
C THR A 311 27.51 24.17 -3.42
N LYS A 312 27.44 23.12 -2.59
CA LYS A 312 26.69 21.93 -2.92
C LYS A 312 25.19 22.16 -2.77
N PRO A 313 24.40 21.73 -3.77
CA PRO A 313 22.94 21.76 -3.68
C PRO A 313 22.46 21.09 -2.38
N GLY A 314 21.52 21.73 -1.69
CA GLY A 314 20.95 21.24 -0.44
C GLY A 314 21.67 21.75 0.83
N TYR A 315 22.84 22.39 0.74
CA TYR A 315 23.50 22.91 1.92
C TYR A 315 22.69 24.06 2.55
N GLY A 316 22.12 23.81 3.72
CA GLY A 316 21.35 24.80 4.47
C GLY A 316 19.89 24.98 4.01
N ASP A 317 19.44 24.18 3.07
CA ASP A 317 18.12 24.30 2.43
C ASP A 317 17.06 23.32 2.99
N GLY A 318 17.30 22.68 4.11
CA GLY A 318 16.33 21.76 4.70
C GLY A 318 15.38 22.45 5.67
N ASN A 319 14.13 21.96 5.75
CA ASN A 319 13.13 22.40 6.72
C ASN A 319 13.08 21.51 7.97
N HIS A 320 12.13 21.79 8.85
CA HIS A 320 11.84 20.96 10.03
C HIS A 320 10.94 19.76 9.71
N ASN A 321 10.80 19.38 8.44
CA ASN A 321 10.02 18.25 8.00
C ASN A 321 10.67 17.55 6.79
N CYS A 322 10.17 16.37 6.49
CA CYS A 322 10.63 15.52 5.41
C CYS A 322 9.40 14.80 4.82
N MET A 323 9.03 15.10 3.58
CA MET A 323 7.80 14.59 2.96
C MET A 323 8.12 13.73 1.73
N PRO A 324 7.66 12.48 1.69
CA PRO A 324 7.76 11.62 0.52
C PRO A 324 6.58 11.85 -0.45
N ALA A 325 6.84 11.83 -1.73
CA ALA A 325 5.85 11.78 -2.80
C ALA A 325 6.50 11.42 -4.14
N ASP A 326 5.75 10.83 -5.07
CA ASP A 326 6.14 10.66 -6.47
C ASP A 326 5.96 12.00 -7.20
N VAL A 327 6.99 12.85 -7.15
CA VAL A 327 6.87 14.23 -7.65
C VAL A 327 7.10 14.36 -9.15
N ASP A 328 7.79 13.40 -9.79
CA ASP A 328 8.07 13.42 -11.22
C ASP A 328 7.26 12.38 -12.03
N ASN A 329 6.40 11.62 -11.34
CA ASN A 329 5.50 10.60 -11.90
C ASN A 329 6.23 9.43 -12.57
N ASP A 330 7.35 8.99 -11.99
CA ASP A 330 8.06 7.79 -12.43
C ASP A 330 7.59 6.49 -11.71
N GLY A 331 6.70 6.62 -10.73
CA GLY A 331 6.15 5.52 -9.92
C GLY A 331 6.93 5.21 -8.66
N LYS A 332 7.95 5.99 -8.34
CA LYS A 332 8.72 5.92 -7.10
C LYS A 332 8.59 7.23 -6.35
N GLN A 333 8.93 7.23 -5.08
CA GLN A 333 8.79 8.43 -4.26
C GLN A 333 10.15 9.11 -4.04
N GLU A 334 10.16 10.42 -4.23
CA GLU A 334 11.23 11.34 -3.88
C GLU A 334 11.08 11.84 -2.45
N ILE A 335 12.14 12.43 -1.93
CA ILE A 335 12.19 12.98 -0.58
C ILE A 335 12.34 14.50 -0.64
N VAL A 336 11.26 15.21 -0.33
CA VAL A 336 11.29 16.67 -0.21
C VAL A 336 11.70 17.05 1.21
N LEU A 337 12.85 17.72 1.34
CA LEU A 337 13.48 18.13 2.60
C LEU A 337 13.31 19.62 2.91
N GLY A 338 12.39 20.29 2.25
CA GLY A 338 12.19 21.72 2.28
C GLY A 338 12.53 22.35 0.94
N ALA A 339 13.54 23.20 0.88
CA ALA A 339 14.01 23.82 -0.37
C ALA A 339 14.89 22.87 -1.22
N THR A 340 14.94 21.60 -0.90
CA THR A 340 15.68 20.57 -1.64
C THR A 340 14.83 19.32 -1.80
N CYS A 341 14.85 18.69 -2.97
CA CYS A 341 14.29 17.38 -3.26
C CYS A 341 15.40 16.41 -3.63
N LEU A 342 15.42 15.26 -2.99
CA LEU A 342 16.24 14.12 -3.38
C LEU A 342 15.41 13.13 -4.17
N ASP A 343 15.96 12.68 -5.28
CA ASP A 343 15.43 11.63 -6.12
C ASP A 343 15.43 10.27 -5.41
N ASP A 344 14.73 9.28 -5.94
CA ASP A 344 14.60 7.92 -5.39
C ASP A 344 15.95 7.22 -5.18
N ASP A 345 16.97 7.62 -5.95
CA ASP A 345 18.36 7.12 -5.86
C ASP A 345 19.27 7.92 -4.90
N GLY A 346 18.73 8.96 -4.26
CA GLY A 346 19.43 9.85 -3.33
C GLY A 346 20.22 10.98 -4.01
N SER A 347 20.15 11.13 -5.32
CA SER A 347 20.70 12.31 -6.02
C SER A 347 19.79 13.53 -5.81
N VAL A 348 20.32 14.73 -6.05
CA VAL A 348 19.52 15.94 -5.95
C VAL A 348 18.69 16.11 -7.23
N LEU A 349 17.37 15.99 -7.11
CA LEU A 349 16.47 16.25 -8.24
C LEU A 349 16.38 17.75 -8.52
N TRP A 350 16.19 18.57 -7.48
CA TRP A 350 16.23 20.03 -7.56
C TRP A 350 16.56 20.68 -6.20
N CYS A 351 16.96 21.95 -6.24
CA CYS A 351 17.27 22.76 -5.08
C CYS A 351 16.88 24.21 -5.35
N LEU A 352 16.10 24.82 -4.44
CA LEU A 352 15.63 26.19 -4.56
C LEU A 352 16.71 27.22 -4.17
N ASN A 353 17.67 26.85 -3.31
CA ASN A 353 18.67 27.74 -2.72
C ASN A 353 18.03 28.92 -1.96
N THR A 354 16.93 28.68 -1.26
CA THR A 354 16.19 29.70 -0.51
C THR A 354 16.45 29.63 1.01
N GLY A 355 17.31 28.70 1.41
CA GLY A 355 17.66 28.51 2.81
C GLY A 355 16.62 27.72 3.59
N HIS A 356 16.79 27.72 4.91
CA HIS A 356 15.94 27.01 5.85
C HIS A 356 14.52 27.59 5.94
N GLY A 357 13.55 26.72 6.29
CA GLY A 357 12.17 27.10 6.61
C GLY A 357 11.54 26.14 7.63
N ASP A 358 10.44 26.55 8.25
CA ASP A 358 9.83 25.85 9.36
C ASP A 358 8.71 24.88 8.94
N ALA A 359 8.04 25.10 7.84
CA ALA A 359 6.86 24.34 7.42
C ALA A 359 6.76 24.20 5.89
N MET A 360 6.15 23.11 5.46
CA MET A 360 5.87 22.83 4.06
C MET A 360 4.65 21.92 3.91
N HIS A 361 4.01 21.97 2.76
CA HIS A 361 2.89 21.12 2.37
C HIS A 361 3.12 20.61 0.96
N LEU A 362 3.05 19.31 0.76
CA LEU A 362 3.30 18.64 -0.52
C LEU A 362 2.11 17.77 -0.90
N GLY A 363 1.45 18.09 -1.99
CA GLY A 363 0.26 17.37 -2.46
C GLY A 363 -0.23 17.89 -3.81
N ASP A 364 -1.31 17.33 -4.32
CA ASP A 364 -2.05 17.85 -5.47
C ASP A 364 -2.91 19.03 -4.98
N LEU A 365 -2.45 20.24 -5.19
CA LEU A 365 -3.06 21.47 -4.70
C LEU A 365 -3.64 22.33 -5.84
N LEU A 366 -3.26 22.07 -7.09
CA LEU A 366 -3.75 22.76 -8.28
C LEU A 366 -4.34 21.77 -9.28
N PRO A 367 -5.64 21.41 -9.16
CA PRO A 367 -6.27 20.30 -9.87
C PRO A 367 -6.23 20.41 -11.41
N ASP A 368 -6.15 21.63 -11.95
CA ASP A 368 -6.04 21.89 -13.38
C ASP A 368 -4.61 21.77 -13.90
N ARG A 369 -3.65 21.54 -13.04
CA ARG A 369 -2.24 21.39 -13.34
C ARG A 369 -1.81 19.96 -13.10
N LYS A 370 -1.10 19.36 -14.03
CA LYS A 370 -0.57 18.00 -13.86
C LYS A 370 0.62 18.00 -12.89
N GLY A 371 0.61 17.10 -11.92
CA GLY A 371 1.68 16.88 -10.94
C GLY A 371 1.35 17.49 -9.58
N LEU A 372 2.31 17.46 -8.69
CA LEU A 372 2.17 17.93 -7.33
C LEU A 372 2.76 19.32 -7.13
N GLU A 373 2.30 20.02 -6.10
CA GLU A 373 2.86 21.30 -5.67
C GLU A 373 3.42 21.21 -4.26
N LEU A 374 4.48 21.99 -4.05
CA LEU A 374 5.06 22.26 -2.75
C LEU A 374 4.71 23.70 -2.32
N TRP A 375 4.01 23.85 -1.21
CA TRP A 375 3.84 25.11 -0.51
C TRP A 375 4.83 25.19 0.66
N ILE A 376 5.67 26.22 0.70
CA ILE A 376 6.78 26.33 1.65
C ILE A 376 6.90 27.74 2.21
N CYS A 377 7.24 27.87 3.51
CA CYS A 377 7.60 29.15 4.15
C CYS A 377 9.11 29.26 4.36
N HIS A 378 9.61 30.47 4.47
CA HIS A 378 11.03 30.81 4.50
C HIS A 378 11.43 31.55 5.78
N GLU A 379 12.55 31.15 6.40
CA GLU A 379 13.21 31.81 7.53
C GLU A 379 14.23 32.86 7.05
N ASP A 380 14.78 32.68 5.85
CA ASP A 380 15.76 33.58 5.24
C ASP A 380 15.08 34.59 4.29
N LYS A 381 15.75 35.74 4.08
CA LYS A 381 15.25 36.77 3.15
C LYS A 381 15.18 36.25 1.71
N PRO A 382 14.10 36.57 0.96
CA PRO A 382 13.08 37.63 1.24
C PRO A 382 11.98 37.22 2.22
N TYR A 383 12.13 36.16 3.01
CA TYR A 383 11.09 35.60 3.90
C TYR A 383 9.80 35.20 3.13
N GLY A 384 8.70 35.06 3.84
CA GLY A 384 7.39 34.84 3.22
C GLY A 384 7.16 33.40 2.79
N VAL A 385 6.50 33.22 1.65
CA VAL A 385 5.98 31.93 1.21
C VAL A 385 6.12 31.73 -0.29
N SER A 386 6.30 30.47 -0.74
CA SER A 386 6.39 30.12 -2.17
C SER A 386 5.51 28.93 -2.50
N LEU A 387 4.85 28.98 -3.65
CA LEU A 387 4.28 27.83 -4.34
C LEU A 387 5.25 27.37 -5.43
N VAL A 388 5.57 26.09 -5.42
CA VAL A 388 6.62 25.50 -6.25
C VAL A 388 6.06 24.28 -6.98
N ASP A 389 6.44 24.11 -8.24
CA ASP A 389 6.25 22.87 -8.99
C ASP A 389 7.13 21.78 -8.39
N ALA A 390 6.56 20.78 -7.76
CA ALA A 390 7.30 19.76 -7.05
C ALA A 390 8.14 18.86 -7.96
N SER A 391 7.80 18.74 -9.24
CA SER A 391 8.53 17.91 -10.20
C SER A 391 9.90 18.47 -10.59
N ASN A 392 10.10 19.79 -10.49
CA ASN A 392 11.30 20.44 -11.05
C ASN A 392 11.81 21.62 -10.21
N GLY A 393 11.19 21.94 -9.08
CA GLY A 393 11.57 23.04 -8.20
C GLY A 393 11.30 24.45 -8.76
N LYS A 394 10.51 24.58 -9.84
CA LYS A 394 10.20 25.91 -10.40
C LYS A 394 9.16 26.61 -9.55
N THR A 395 9.51 27.82 -9.06
CA THR A 395 8.57 28.67 -8.34
C THR A 395 7.44 29.12 -9.25
N ILE A 396 6.20 28.83 -8.85
CA ILE A 396 4.97 29.28 -9.54
C ILE A 396 4.69 30.73 -9.15
N PHE A 397 4.66 31.00 -7.84
CA PHE A 397 4.68 32.37 -7.31
C PHE A 397 5.38 32.43 -5.95
N HIS A 398 5.81 33.63 -5.57
CA HIS A 398 6.38 33.95 -4.25
C HIS A 398 5.71 35.21 -3.68
N LYS A 399 5.53 35.22 -2.37
CA LYS A 399 5.07 36.40 -1.62
C LYS A 399 6.08 36.71 -0.53
N ASP A 400 6.67 37.91 -0.62
CA ASP A 400 7.63 38.39 0.38
C ASP A 400 6.99 38.47 1.77
N GLY A 401 7.80 38.30 2.80
CA GLY A 401 7.43 38.50 4.19
C GLY A 401 8.27 39.58 4.85
N ASP A 402 7.77 40.15 5.96
CA ASP A 402 8.49 41.17 6.74
C ASP A 402 9.52 40.57 7.71
N ALA A 403 9.36 39.30 8.06
CA ALA A 403 10.17 38.55 8.99
C ALA A 403 10.10 37.04 8.68
N ASP A 404 10.83 36.24 9.43
CA ASP A 404 10.72 34.78 9.46
C ASP A 404 9.26 34.36 9.47
N THR A 405 8.86 33.56 8.47
CA THR A 405 7.53 32.98 8.34
C THR A 405 7.54 31.59 8.92
N GLY A 406 7.38 31.52 10.25
CA GLY A 406 7.57 30.27 10.99
C GLY A 406 6.54 29.18 10.76
N ARG A 407 5.42 29.42 10.03
CA ARG A 407 4.38 28.43 9.70
C ARG A 407 3.61 28.84 8.45
N CYS A 408 3.14 27.85 7.72
CA CYS A 408 2.22 28.00 6.58
C CYS A 408 1.27 26.82 6.50
N CYS A 409 0.19 26.97 5.75
CA CYS A 409 -0.74 25.89 5.37
C CYS A 409 -1.21 26.06 3.93
N ALA A 410 -1.59 24.94 3.31
CA ALA A 410 -2.24 24.91 1.99
C ALA A 410 -3.24 23.76 1.94
N ALA A 411 -4.47 24.03 1.54
CA ALA A 411 -5.50 23.03 1.25
C ALA A 411 -6.70 23.71 0.61
N ASN A 412 -7.58 22.92 0.00
CA ASN A 412 -8.92 23.35 -0.34
C ASN A 412 -9.75 23.46 0.94
N VAL A 413 -10.00 24.67 1.44
CA VAL A 413 -10.74 24.93 2.69
C VAL A 413 -11.96 25.84 2.48
N TRP A 414 -12.13 26.45 1.29
CA TRP A 414 -13.17 27.42 1.03
C TRP A 414 -13.83 27.26 -0.33
N THR A 415 -15.14 27.02 -0.35
CA THR A 415 -15.94 26.88 -1.57
C THR A 415 -16.06 28.18 -2.40
N GLY A 416 -15.58 29.31 -1.89
CA GLY A 416 -15.58 30.60 -2.59
C GLY A 416 -14.43 30.81 -3.58
N ASN A 417 -13.54 29.83 -3.71
CA ASN A 417 -12.43 29.81 -4.65
C ASN A 417 -12.38 28.45 -5.34
N ASP A 418 -11.98 28.42 -6.59
CA ASP A 418 -11.69 27.17 -7.33
C ASP A 418 -10.20 26.81 -7.15
N GLY A 419 -9.91 25.66 -6.54
CA GLY A 419 -8.57 25.24 -6.19
C GLY A 419 -8.27 25.43 -4.70
N ALA A 420 -7.06 25.06 -4.28
CA ALA A 420 -6.63 25.21 -2.90
C ALA A 420 -6.35 26.66 -2.52
N GLU A 421 -6.49 26.96 -1.24
CA GLU A 421 -6.05 28.18 -0.59
C GLU A 421 -4.63 28.01 -0.03
N PHE A 422 -3.84 29.10 -0.11
CA PHE A 422 -2.44 29.15 0.30
C PHE A 422 -2.21 30.30 1.28
N TRP A 423 -1.72 30.02 2.48
CA TRP A 423 -1.48 31.09 3.48
C TRP A 423 -0.29 30.80 4.39
N GLY A 424 0.26 31.85 4.97
CA GLY A 424 1.35 31.77 5.93
C GLY A 424 1.15 32.69 7.13
N LEU A 425 1.95 32.49 8.15
CA LEU A 425 1.96 33.38 9.32
C LEU A 425 2.41 34.78 8.90
N GLY A 426 1.53 35.79 9.11
CA GLY A 426 1.83 37.18 8.68
C GLY A 426 1.43 37.51 7.26
N ASN A 427 1.02 36.54 6.41
CA ASN A 427 0.61 36.75 5.03
C ASN A 427 -0.93 36.75 4.89
N ASP A 428 -1.41 37.22 3.74
CA ASP A 428 -2.80 37.02 3.30
C ASP A 428 -3.08 35.55 2.91
N VAL A 429 -4.31 35.27 2.51
CA VAL A 429 -4.68 34.01 1.85
C VAL A 429 -4.64 34.24 0.35
N PHE A 430 -4.05 33.29 -0.39
CA PHE A 430 -3.84 33.40 -1.84
C PHE A 430 -4.52 32.23 -2.56
N ASP A 431 -4.92 32.49 -3.82
CA ASP A 431 -5.28 31.46 -4.79
C ASP A 431 -4.02 30.82 -5.42
N GLY A 432 -4.22 29.83 -6.29
CA GLY A 432 -3.14 29.15 -7.02
C GLY A 432 -2.33 30.00 -8.00
N SER A 433 -2.81 31.22 -8.31
CA SER A 433 -2.11 32.22 -9.13
C SER A 433 -1.42 33.30 -8.28
N GLY A 434 -1.57 33.25 -6.97
CA GLY A 434 -1.03 34.21 -6.03
C GLY A 434 -1.87 35.48 -5.87
N ASN A 435 -3.14 35.50 -6.28
CA ASN A 435 -4.03 36.62 -6.01
C ASN A 435 -4.55 36.51 -4.57
N THR A 436 -4.66 37.65 -3.87
CA THR A 436 -5.20 37.71 -2.52
C THR A 436 -6.70 37.42 -2.53
N LEU A 437 -7.13 36.50 -1.69
CA LEU A 437 -8.53 36.12 -1.46
C LEU A 437 -9.15 36.96 -0.34
N SER A 438 -10.47 37.11 -0.38
CA SER A 438 -11.23 37.91 0.60
C SER A 438 -11.63 37.17 1.87
N CYS A 439 -11.34 35.87 1.98
CA CYS A 439 -11.66 35.10 3.16
C CYS A 439 -10.77 35.44 4.36
N ARG A 440 -11.23 35.10 5.56
CA ARG A 440 -10.44 35.25 6.80
C ARG A 440 -9.27 34.28 6.79
N ARG A 441 -8.06 34.78 7.06
CA ARG A 441 -6.89 33.90 7.22
C ARG A 441 -7.11 32.91 8.36
N PRO A 442 -7.03 31.59 8.08
CA PRO A 442 -7.12 30.57 9.11
C PRO A 442 -5.87 30.48 10.01
N ALA A 443 -5.91 29.63 11.04
CA ALA A 443 -4.72 29.19 11.75
C ALA A 443 -3.75 28.46 10.79
N VAL A 444 -2.48 28.36 11.18
CA VAL A 444 -1.38 27.91 10.31
C VAL A 444 -0.75 26.59 10.79
N ASN A 445 -1.38 25.89 11.74
CA ASN A 445 -0.75 24.73 12.38
C ASN A 445 -1.10 23.40 11.72
N PHE A 446 -2.40 23.10 11.49
CA PHE A 446 -2.82 21.79 11.02
C PHE A 446 -4.15 21.82 10.27
N LEU A 447 -4.48 20.71 9.60
CA LEU A 447 -5.68 20.51 8.79
C LEU A 447 -6.27 19.13 9.06
N SER A 448 -7.57 18.94 8.77
CA SER A 448 -8.24 17.65 8.86
C SER A 448 -9.40 17.56 7.86
N TYR A 449 -9.64 16.37 7.29
CA TYR A 449 -10.91 16.03 6.65
C TYR A 449 -11.89 15.60 7.73
N TRP A 450 -12.85 16.46 8.08
CA TRP A 450 -13.68 16.24 9.26
C TRP A 450 -15.17 16.15 9.00
N ASP A 451 -15.74 17.11 8.31
CA ASP A 451 -17.20 17.14 8.15
C ASP A 451 -17.72 16.35 6.92
N GLY A 452 -18.89 16.66 6.40
CA GLY A 452 -19.53 15.86 5.37
C GLY A 452 -19.20 16.25 3.94
N ASP A 453 -18.47 17.34 3.71
CA ASP A 453 -18.03 17.77 2.37
C ASP A 453 -16.53 17.42 2.11
N LEU A 454 -15.98 17.87 0.99
CA LEU A 454 -14.62 17.54 0.55
C LEU A 454 -13.61 18.67 0.81
N GLU A 455 -14.05 19.79 1.36
CA GLU A 455 -13.18 20.85 1.81
C GLU A 455 -12.58 20.47 3.17
N ARG A 456 -11.29 20.76 3.37
CA ARG A 456 -10.62 20.46 4.65
C ARG A 456 -10.94 21.49 5.71
N GLU A 457 -11.01 21.06 6.94
CA GLU A 457 -11.14 21.92 8.10
C GLU A 457 -9.78 22.29 8.68
N ILE A 458 -9.76 23.38 9.42
CA ILE A 458 -8.60 23.92 10.11
C ILE A 458 -8.54 23.32 11.51
N LEU A 459 -7.52 22.52 11.77
CA LEU A 459 -7.20 21.98 13.08
C LEU A 459 -6.14 22.86 13.77
N ASP A 460 -6.42 23.28 14.97
CA ASP A 460 -5.52 24.13 15.76
C ASP A 460 -5.55 23.79 17.26
N GLY A 461 -4.60 24.29 17.99
CA GLY A 461 -4.50 24.13 19.43
C GLY A 461 -3.34 24.93 20.02
N TYR A 462 -3.22 24.86 21.32
CA TYR A 462 -2.18 25.53 22.08
C TYR A 462 -1.91 24.76 23.38
N THR A 463 -0.74 24.89 23.94
CA THR A 463 -0.37 24.23 25.21
C THR A 463 -1.47 24.36 26.26
N ASP A 464 -1.89 23.21 26.79
CA ASP A 464 -2.91 23.08 27.83
C ASP A 464 -4.25 23.77 27.50
N LYS A 465 -4.59 23.81 26.20
CA LYS A 465 -5.87 24.22 25.67
C LYS A 465 -6.48 23.10 24.85
N PRO A 466 -7.82 23.01 24.76
CA PRO A 466 -8.48 22.09 23.86
C PRO A 466 -8.02 22.27 22.41
N ALA A 467 -7.88 21.18 21.67
CA ALA A 467 -7.79 21.25 20.24
C ALA A 467 -9.12 21.71 19.66
N THR A 468 -9.08 22.44 18.56
CA THR A 468 -10.30 22.90 17.85
C THR A 468 -10.24 22.55 16.38
N ILE A 469 -11.39 22.17 15.82
CA ILE A 469 -11.58 22.08 14.36
C ILE A 469 -12.54 23.18 13.96
N SER A 470 -12.14 23.99 12.98
CA SER A 470 -12.93 25.10 12.46
C SER A 470 -13.17 24.97 10.96
N LYS A 471 -14.41 25.19 10.55
CA LYS A 471 -14.86 25.21 9.15
C LYS A 471 -14.82 26.62 8.59
N MET A 472 -14.32 26.78 7.37
CA MET A 472 -14.49 27.98 6.57
C MET A 472 -15.92 27.97 5.96
N LYS A 473 -16.71 28.99 6.25
CA LYS A 473 -18.06 29.13 5.68
C LYS A 473 -18.02 29.77 4.29
N ASN A 474 -19.08 29.61 3.54
CA ASN A 474 -19.20 30.19 2.19
C ASN A 474 -18.94 31.69 2.14
N ASP A 475 -19.25 32.43 3.23
CA ASP A 475 -18.99 33.88 3.36
C ASP A 475 -17.51 34.22 3.70
N GLY A 476 -16.62 33.21 3.74
CA GLY A 476 -15.20 33.39 4.06
C GLY A 476 -14.90 33.59 5.53
N THR A 477 -15.88 33.41 6.45
CA THR A 477 -15.67 33.43 7.89
C THR A 477 -15.48 32.04 8.48
N LEU A 478 -14.85 31.93 9.67
CA LEU A 478 -14.60 30.67 10.36
C LEU A 478 -15.65 30.40 11.44
N THR A 479 -16.00 29.13 11.62
CA THR A 479 -16.80 28.64 12.74
C THR A 479 -16.18 27.38 13.34
N THR A 480 -16.10 27.32 14.67
CA THR A 480 -15.60 26.12 15.35
C THR A 480 -16.68 25.06 15.37
N ILE A 481 -16.37 23.86 14.91
CA ILE A 481 -17.28 22.71 14.82
C ILE A 481 -16.90 21.57 15.77
N LEU A 482 -15.66 21.57 16.30
CA LEU A 482 -15.22 20.69 17.38
C LEU A 482 -14.36 21.46 18.38
N SER A 483 -14.55 21.17 19.67
CA SER A 483 -13.62 21.49 20.76
C SER A 483 -13.38 20.23 21.59
N THR A 484 -12.13 19.85 21.81
CA THR A 484 -11.77 18.62 22.54
C THR A 484 -11.63 18.91 24.06
N ASP A 485 -12.72 19.31 24.70
CA ASP A 485 -12.72 19.69 26.11
C ASP A 485 -12.11 18.60 27.00
N GLY A 486 -11.07 18.97 27.79
CA GLY A 486 -10.34 18.04 28.63
C GLY A 486 -9.29 17.19 27.89
N ALA A 487 -9.00 17.51 26.60
CA ALA A 487 -7.91 16.90 25.83
C ALA A 487 -7.17 17.97 25.03
N TYR A 488 -5.86 17.82 24.88
CA TYR A 488 -4.97 18.87 24.40
C TYR A 488 -4.09 18.39 23.25
N THR A 489 -3.70 19.33 22.39
CA THR A 489 -2.64 19.12 21.39
C THR A 489 -1.27 18.94 22.04
N CYS A 490 -0.29 18.55 21.23
CA CYS A 490 1.13 18.44 21.59
C CYS A 490 1.94 19.66 21.11
N ASN A 491 3.25 19.64 21.40
CA ASN A 491 4.26 20.51 20.81
C ASN A 491 4.03 22.01 21.01
N THR A 492 3.46 22.38 22.15
CA THR A 492 3.30 23.75 22.65
C THR A 492 2.59 24.69 21.67
N THR A 493 3.24 25.73 21.20
CA THR A 493 2.66 26.75 20.29
C THR A 493 2.45 26.22 18.86
N LYS A 494 3.03 25.08 18.52
CA LYS A 494 2.82 24.46 17.20
C LYS A 494 1.43 23.82 17.08
N GLY A 495 0.77 23.50 18.21
CA GLY A 495 -0.63 23.12 18.27
C GLY A 495 -0.98 21.87 17.46
N THR A 496 -0.05 20.91 17.38
CA THR A 496 -0.23 19.70 16.58
C THR A 496 -0.98 18.62 17.34
N PRO A 497 -1.81 17.78 16.69
CA PRO A 497 -2.35 16.59 17.34
C PRO A 497 -1.24 15.59 17.68
N CYS A 498 -1.55 14.59 18.51
CA CYS A 498 -0.69 13.41 18.61
C CYS A 498 -0.64 12.66 17.27
N LEU A 499 -1.77 12.58 16.58
CA LEU A 499 -1.92 12.10 15.20
C LEU A 499 -3.26 12.61 14.65
N SER A 500 -3.35 12.90 13.36
CA SER A 500 -4.61 13.04 12.63
C SER A 500 -4.49 12.26 11.32
N ALA A 501 -5.34 11.24 11.15
CA ALA A 501 -5.29 10.34 10.00
C ALA A 501 -6.58 9.53 9.89
N ASP A 502 -6.89 9.06 8.68
CA ASP A 502 -7.94 8.08 8.39
C ASP A 502 -7.46 6.68 8.86
N ILE A 503 -7.69 6.35 10.14
CA ILE A 503 -7.22 5.08 10.72
C ILE A 503 -8.33 4.04 10.89
N PHE A 504 -9.59 4.45 10.91
CA PHE A 504 -10.78 3.56 10.87
C PHE A 504 -12.03 4.36 10.49
N GLY A 505 -13.16 3.68 10.31
CA GLY A 505 -14.38 4.36 9.82
C GLY A 505 -14.30 4.62 8.31
N ASP A 506 -14.95 5.68 7.85
CA ASP A 506 -14.87 6.08 6.44
C ASP A 506 -13.58 6.88 6.13
N TRP A 507 -13.49 7.52 4.98
CA TRP A 507 -12.31 8.25 4.52
C TRP A 507 -11.93 9.49 5.34
N ARG A 508 -12.78 9.93 6.29
CA ARG A 508 -12.51 11.11 7.10
C ARG A 508 -11.53 10.79 8.24
N GLU A 509 -10.75 11.81 8.61
CA GLU A 509 -9.62 11.62 9.53
C GLU A 509 -10.08 11.57 10.99
N GLU A 510 -9.53 10.63 11.77
CA GLU A 510 -9.62 10.66 13.22
C GLU A 510 -8.61 11.64 13.80
N LEU A 511 -9.01 12.31 14.89
CA LEU A 511 -8.15 13.22 15.65
C LEU A 511 -7.72 12.57 16.96
N ILE A 512 -6.44 12.28 17.12
CA ILE A 512 -5.86 11.76 18.35
C ILE A 512 -5.21 12.88 19.14
N VAL A 513 -5.67 13.10 20.38
CA VAL A 513 -5.14 14.09 21.32
C VAL A 513 -4.98 13.49 22.71
N ARG A 514 -4.04 14.00 23.48
CA ARG A 514 -3.80 13.54 24.86
C ARG A 514 -4.87 14.06 25.81
N ALA A 515 -5.37 13.22 26.70
CA ALA A 515 -6.19 13.68 27.81
C ALA A 515 -5.38 14.62 28.74
N SER A 516 -6.04 15.60 29.36
CA SER A 516 -5.40 16.61 30.21
C SER A 516 -4.64 16.04 31.40
N ASP A 517 -4.99 14.84 31.88
CA ASP A 517 -4.32 14.11 32.96
C ASP A 517 -3.19 13.19 32.44
N SER A 518 -2.96 13.14 31.14
CA SER A 518 -1.95 12.30 30.47
C SER A 518 -2.11 10.78 30.67
N LYS A 519 -3.27 10.30 31.12
CA LYS A 519 -3.53 8.87 31.37
C LYS A 519 -4.23 8.16 30.23
N SER A 520 -4.64 8.89 29.21
CA SER A 520 -5.26 8.33 28.04
C SER A 520 -5.01 9.20 26.81
N LEU A 521 -5.18 8.57 25.63
CA LEU A 521 -5.43 9.25 24.37
C LEU A 521 -6.93 9.25 24.12
N ARG A 522 -7.44 10.32 23.53
CA ARG A 522 -8.80 10.40 23.00
C ARG A 522 -8.73 10.47 21.49
N ILE A 523 -9.41 9.54 20.85
CA ILE A 523 -9.54 9.47 19.40
C ILE A 523 -10.92 9.97 19.03
N TYR A 524 -11.00 11.21 18.56
CA TYR A 524 -12.23 11.82 18.13
C TYR A 524 -12.56 11.38 16.72
N CYS A 525 -13.80 10.95 16.49
CA CYS A 525 -14.34 10.60 15.20
C CYS A 525 -15.42 11.61 14.81
N THR A 526 -15.61 11.81 13.51
CA THR A 526 -16.60 12.75 13.01
C THR A 526 -18.04 12.31 13.32
N PRO A 527 -18.92 13.22 13.78
CA PRO A 527 -20.34 12.92 13.98
C PRO A 527 -21.20 13.23 12.74
N TYR A 528 -20.61 13.68 11.65
CA TYR A 528 -21.33 14.16 10.45
C TYR A 528 -21.55 13.02 9.45
N GLU A 529 -22.71 13.00 8.80
CA GLU A 529 -22.94 12.18 7.62
C GLU A 529 -22.26 12.82 6.40
N THR A 530 -21.92 12.02 5.41
CA THR A 530 -21.39 12.46 4.12
C THR A 530 -22.11 11.76 2.97
N ASP A 531 -22.16 12.40 1.81
CA ASP A 531 -22.68 11.80 0.59
C ASP A 531 -21.57 11.13 -0.25
N TYR A 532 -20.31 11.28 0.13
CA TYR A 532 -19.16 10.84 -0.65
C TYR A 532 -18.68 9.47 -0.21
N ARG A 533 -18.53 8.57 -1.20
CA ARG A 533 -17.82 7.30 -1.05
C ARG A 533 -16.43 7.46 -1.60
N ILE A 534 -15.43 7.46 -0.74
CA ILE A 534 -14.01 7.56 -1.09
C ILE A 534 -13.29 6.38 -0.46
N THR A 535 -12.34 5.81 -1.19
CA THR A 535 -11.43 4.78 -0.66
C THR A 535 -10.67 5.34 0.53
N THR A 536 -10.44 4.52 1.56
CA THR A 536 -9.62 4.95 2.71
C THR A 536 -8.34 5.63 2.23
N LEU A 537 -8.07 6.81 2.79
CA LEU A 537 -6.90 7.62 2.40
C LEU A 537 -5.59 6.90 2.72
N MET A 538 -5.60 5.97 3.68
CA MET A 538 -4.43 5.12 3.99
C MET A 538 -4.05 4.16 2.85
N HIS A 539 -4.87 4.02 1.83
CA HIS A 539 -4.53 3.32 0.59
C HIS A 539 -3.85 4.21 -0.46
N ASP A 540 -3.79 5.52 -0.25
CA ASP A 540 -2.92 6.41 -1.02
C ASP A 540 -1.48 6.33 -0.45
N PRO A 541 -0.47 5.87 -1.23
CA PRO A 541 0.91 5.74 -0.76
C PRO A 541 1.53 7.03 -0.24
N GLN A 542 1.21 8.17 -0.86
CA GLN A 542 1.70 9.47 -0.41
C GLN A 542 1.09 9.84 0.94
N TYR A 543 -0.23 9.81 1.07
CA TYR A 543 -0.93 10.13 2.30
C TYR A 543 -0.45 9.26 3.46
N ARG A 544 -0.41 7.93 3.26
CA ARG A 544 0.03 6.96 4.27
C ARG A 544 1.44 7.24 4.76
N ASN A 545 2.39 7.51 3.86
CA ASN A 545 3.78 7.77 4.22
C ASN A 545 3.94 9.14 4.89
N GLN A 546 3.14 10.13 4.53
CA GLN A 546 3.08 11.41 5.25
C GLN A 546 2.42 11.26 6.63
N VAL A 547 1.45 10.36 6.81
CA VAL A 547 0.92 9.98 8.13
C VAL A 547 2.02 9.38 9.00
N ALA A 548 2.82 8.46 8.47
CA ALA A 548 3.97 7.88 9.19
C ALA A 548 4.98 8.95 9.62
N GLY A 549 5.05 10.07 8.91
CA GLY A 549 5.91 11.22 9.21
C GLY A 549 5.36 12.22 10.23
N GLN A 550 4.16 12.05 10.76
CA GLN A 550 3.57 13.02 11.71
C GLN A 550 4.26 13.07 13.10
N ASN A 551 5.24 12.27 13.36
CA ASN A 551 6.04 12.33 14.59
C ASN A 551 7.43 12.99 14.39
N ILE A 552 7.61 13.68 13.26
CA ILE A 552 8.89 14.26 12.86
C ILE A 552 8.87 15.76 13.20
N SER A 553 9.74 16.17 14.10
CA SER A 553 10.07 17.56 14.43
C SER A 553 8.84 18.49 14.55
N TYR A 554 8.56 19.30 13.52
CA TYR A 554 7.38 20.16 13.46
C TYR A 554 6.30 19.50 12.61
N ASN A 555 5.60 18.52 13.19
CA ASN A 555 4.53 17.76 12.58
C ASN A 555 3.63 18.60 11.64
N GLN A 556 3.37 18.09 10.44
CA GLN A 556 2.54 18.70 9.42
C GLN A 556 1.40 17.77 9.02
N PRO A 557 0.26 18.28 8.54
CA PRO A 557 -0.84 17.45 8.07
C PRO A 557 -0.41 16.65 6.83
N PRO A 558 -0.91 15.41 6.68
CA PRO A 558 -0.68 14.64 5.47
C PRO A 558 -1.51 15.18 4.31
N HIS A 559 -1.02 15.04 3.08
CA HIS A 559 -1.71 15.38 1.86
C HIS A 559 -1.87 14.17 0.96
N THR A 560 -3.01 14.10 0.27
CA THR A 560 -3.26 13.07 -0.74
C THR A 560 -2.47 13.33 -2.03
N SER A 561 -2.22 12.27 -2.80
CA SER A 561 -1.64 12.38 -4.14
C SER A 561 -2.64 12.88 -5.20
N PHE A 562 -3.88 13.14 -4.78
CA PHE A 562 -4.98 13.62 -5.61
C PHE A 562 -5.72 14.76 -4.91
N TYR A 563 -6.36 15.61 -5.72
CA TYR A 563 -7.16 16.72 -5.23
C TYR A 563 -8.57 16.30 -4.83
N LEU A 564 -9.06 16.81 -3.70
CA LEU A 564 -10.44 16.63 -3.24
C LEU A 564 -11.15 17.98 -3.14
N ALA A 565 -12.31 18.10 -3.80
CA ALA A 565 -13.20 19.26 -3.72
C ALA A 565 -14.62 18.89 -4.14
N SER A 566 -15.61 19.56 -3.54
CA SER A 566 -17.03 19.35 -3.85
C SER A 566 -17.40 19.73 -5.28
N ASN A 567 -16.64 20.59 -5.92
CA ASN A 567 -16.85 21.06 -7.30
C ASN A 567 -15.94 20.36 -8.32
N TYR A 568 -15.22 19.30 -7.93
CA TYR A 568 -14.30 18.56 -8.80
C TYR A 568 -14.67 17.07 -8.87
N LYS A 569 -14.18 16.36 -9.88
CA LYS A 569 -14.42 14.90 -9.98
C LYS A 569 -13.74 14.17 -8.82
N LEU A 570 -14.37 13.14 -8.30
CA LEU A 570 -13.74 12.27 -7.31
C LEU A 570 -12.49 11.60 -7.91
N PRO A 571 -11.47 11.32 -7.09
CA PRO A 571 -10.26 10.66 -7.53
C PRO A 571 -10.55 9.25 -8.05
N GLU A 572 -9.70 8.79 -8.95
CA GLU A 572 -9.63 7.37 -9.28
C GLU A 572 -9.13 6.60 -8.05
N ARG A 573 -9.54 5.34 -7.93
CA ARG A 573 -9.12 4.55 -6.78
C ARG A 573 -7.61 4.34 -6.79
N PRO A 574 -6.95 4.42 -5.63
CA PRO A 574 -5.56 4.03 -5.52
C PRO A 574 -5.39 2.54 -5.84
N ILE A 575 -4.25 2.24 -6.42
CA ILE A 575 -3.87 0.87 -6.72
C ILE A 575 -3.22 0.29 -5.50
N VAL A 576 -3.84 -0.73 -4.93
CA VAL A 576 -3.28 -1.49 -3.83
C VAL A 576 -2.89 -2.88 -4.31
N SER A 577 -1.76 -3.36 -3.81
CA SER A 577 -1.39 -4.77 -3.94
C SER A 577 -1.84 -5.47 -2.66
N VAL A 578 -2.68 -6.47 -2.79
CA VAL A 578 -3.04 -7.35 -1.67
C VAL A 578 -1.93 -8.36 -1.49
N LEU A 579 -1.44 -8.53 -0.26
CA LEU A 579 -0.54 -9.61 0.08
C LEU A 579 -1.33 -10.91 0.12
N ASP A 580 -1.08 -11.79 -0.83
CA ASP A 580 -1.63 -13.15 -0.84
C ASP A 580 -0.45 -14.12 -0.68
N ASP A 581 -0.47 -14.91 0.39
CA ASP A 581 0.52 -15.95 0.72
C ASP A 581 2.01 -15.51 0.64
N GLY A 582 2.32 -14.27 1.03
CA GLY A 582 3.69 -13.77 1.07
C GLY A 582 4.30 -13.40 -0.30
N ILE A 583 3.47 -13.27 -1.33
CA ILE A 583 3.90 -12.77 -2.65
C ILE A 583 3.54 -11.29 -2.75
N VAL A 584 4.55 -10.44 -2.81
CA VAL A 584 4.39 -9.03 -3.14
C VAL A 584 4.24 -8.88 -4.64
N ILE A 585 3.08 -8.41 -5.08
CA ILE A 585 2.90 -7.93 -6.46
C ILE A 585 3.15 -6.42 -6.42
N PRO A 586 4.20 -5.91 -7.09
CA PRO A 586 4.42 -4.46 -7.19
C PRO A 586 3.20 -3.78 -7.81
N PRO A 587 2.93 -2.52 -7.50
CA PRO A 587 2.00 -1.73 -8.28
C PRO A 587 2.55 -1.59 -9.70
N SER A 588 2.18 -2.54 -10.54
CA SER A 588 2.26 -2.33 -11.98
C SER A 588 1.19 -1.33 -12.36
N PRO A 589 1.35 -0.59 -13.46
CA PRO A 589 0.25 0.23 -13.97
C PRO A 589 -1.02 -0.61 -13.95
N VAL A 590 -2.15 -0.04 -13.52
CA VAL A 590 -3.40 -0.77 -13.26
C VAL A 590 -3.81 -1.50 -14.51
N PHE A 591 -3.59 -2.77 -14.47
CA PHE A 591 -4.05 -3.65 -15.50
C PHE A 591 -5.27 -4.38 -14.95
N THR A 592 -6.45 -4.03 -15.40
CA THR A 592 -7.62 -4.86 -15.13
C THR A 592 -7.38 -6.21 -15.79
N PRO A 593 -7.18 -7.30 -15.04
CA PRO A 593 -6.98 -8.61 -15.64
C PRO A 593 -8.18 -8.95 -16.51
N ALA A 594 -7.93 -9.28 -17.75
CA ALA A 594 -8.99 -9.72 -18.64
C ALA A 594 -9.44 -11.13 -18.25
N VAL A 595 -10.73 -11.32 -18.13
CA VAL A 595 -11.29 -12.66 -17.97
C VAL A 595 -11.42 -13.28 -19.36
N LEU A 596 -10.56 -14.24 -19.67
CA LEU A 596 -10.63 -15.02 -20.90
C LEU A 596 -11.55 -16.24 -20.70
N THR A 597 -12.19 -16.67 -21.77
CA THR A 597 -13.03 -17.87 -21.75
C THR A 597 -12.19 -19.10 -21.47
N GLU A 598 -12.40 -19.76 -20.33
CA GLU A 598 -11.68 -20.95 -19.91
C GLU A 598 -11.74 -22.04 -21.00
N GLY A 599 -10.58 -22.50 -21.43
CA GLY A 599 -10.41 -23.52 -22.43
C GLY A 599 -10.62 -23.08 -23.88
N ALA A 600 -10.94 -21.83 -24.14
CA ALA A 600 -11.03 -21.32 -25.50
C ALA A 600 -9.66 -21.32 -26.19
N VAL A 601 -9.70 -21.41 -27.51
CA VAL A 601 -8.50 -21.38 -28.36
C VAL A 601 -8.47 -20.06 -29.12
N TYR A 602 -7.31 -19.39 -29.07
CA TYR A 602 -7.13 -18.09 -29.69
C TYR A 602 -6.00 -18.10 -30.73
N MET A 603 -6.17 -17.29 -31.76
CA MET A 603 -5.08 -16.72 -32.53
C MET A 603 -4.70 -15.39 -31.89
N ILE A 604 -3.40 -15.13 -31.74
CA ILE A 604 -2.86 -13.94 -31.05
C ILE A 604 -2.07 -13.11 -32.07
N GLN A 605 -2.60 -11.93 -32.45
CA GLN A 605 -2.06 -11.07 -33.50
C GLN A 605 -1.40 -9.84 -32.90
N ASN A 606 -0.19 -9.50 -33.32
CA ASN A 606 0.48 -8.28 -32.87
C ASN A 606 -0.12 -7.02 -33.51
N GLU A 607 -0.41 -5.97 -32.72
CA GLU A 607 -1.01 -4.72 -33.24
C GLU A 607 -0.08 -3.99 -34.21
N ASN A 608 1.24 -3.99 -33.96
CA ASN A 608 2.20 -3.24 -34.77
C ASN A 608 2.41 -3.85 -36.15
N SER A 609 2.50 -5.16 -36.25
CA SER A 609 2.85 -5.88 -37.47
C SER A 609 1.66 -6.48 -38.22
N GLY A 610 0.55 -6.74 -37.51
CA GLY A 610 -0.56 -7.51 -38.04
C GLY A 610 -0.25 -9.01 -38.21
N LEU A 611 0.91 -9.49 -37.75
CA LEU A 611 1.33 -10.89 -37.82
C LEU A 611 0.93 -11.64 -36.54
N TYR A 612 0.88 -12.97 -36.63
CA TYR A 612 0.41 -13.83 -35.55
C TYR A 612 1.55 -14.51 -34.81
N MET A 613 1.36 -14.69 -33.51
CA MET A 613 2.23 -15.49 -32.65
C MET A 613 2.16 -16.95 -33.04
N GLU A 614 3.27 -17.55 -33.43
CA GLU A 614 3.35 -18.94 -33.83
C GLU A 614 4.59 -19.66 -33.33
N VAL A 615 4.52 -20.98 -33.28
CA VAL A 615 5.71 -21.82 -33.08
C VAL A 615 6.43 -21.99 -34.41
N LYS A 616 7.68 -21.60 -34.47
CA LYS A 616 8.52 -21.68 -35.68
C LYS A 616 8.53 -23.08 -36.28
N ASP A 617 8.34 -23.13 -37.61
CA ASP A 617 8.37 -24.37 -38.42
C ASP A 617 7.41 -25.46 -37.92
N ALA A 618 6.38 -25.08 -37.12
CA ALA A 618 5.45 -26.03 -36.49
C ALA A 618 6.16 -27.12 -35.67
N ASN A 619 7.31 -26.83 -35.10
CA ASN A 619 8.15 -27.80 -34.40
C ASN A 619 7.63 -28.09 -32.98
N ALA A 620 7.07 -29.28 -32.76
CA ALA A 620 6.50 -29.71 -31.47
C ALA A 620 7.58 -30.34 -30.58
N GLU A 621 8.58 -29.55 -30.18
CA GLU A 621 9.69 -29.96 -29.31
C GLU A 621 9.94 -28.93 -28.19
N ASN A 622 10.56 -29.36 -27.09
CA ASN A 622 11.06 -28.45 -26.09
C ASN A 622 12.02 -27.43 -26.67
N THR A 623 11.92 -26.19 -26.23
CA THR A 623 12.73 -25.05 -26.68
C THR A 623 12.48 -24.61 -28.13
N ALA A 624 11.43 -25.13 -28.79
CA ALA A 624 11.04 -24.61 -30.09
C ALA A 624 10.64 -23.15 -30.00
N ASN A 625 11.24 -22.32 -30.84
CA ASN A 625 11.13 -20.88 -30.79
C ASN A 625 9.72 -20.38 -31.12
N VAL A 626 9.28 -19.33 -30.47
CA VAL A 626 8.05 -18.61 -30.79
C VAL A 626 8.40 -17.32 -31.52
N GLN A 627 7.76 -17.11 -32.68
CA GLN A 627 8.00 -15.97 -33.56
C GLN A 627 6.66 -15.35 -34.03
N GLN A 628 6.72 -14.25 -34.74
CA GLN A 628 5.54 -13.76 -35.47
C GLN A 628 5.60 -14.16 -36.95
N TRP A 629 4.46 -14.52 -37.51
CA TRP A 629 4.31 -14.90 -38.95
C TRP A 629 2.92 -14.58 -39.51
N GLY A 630 2.82 -14.45 -40.84
CA GLY A 630 1.53 -14.25 -41.52
C GLY A 630 0.69 -15.52 -41.48
N ALA A 631 -0.61 -15.36 -41.23
CA ALA A 631 -1.56 -16.48 -41.29
C ALA A 631 -2.83 -16.06 -41.98
N GLU A 632 -3.29 -16.90 -42.92
CA GLU A 632 -4.59 -16.75 -43.62
C GLU A 632 -5.75 -17.43 -42.85
N SER A 633 -5.41 -18.38 -41.96
CA SER A 633 -6.36 -19.15 -41.16
C SER A 633 -5.73 -19.74 -39.92
N SER A 634 -6.55 -20.23 -39.00
CA SER A 634 -6.10 -20.96 -37.83
C SER A 634 -5.41 -22.28 -38.19
N ALA A 635 -4.26 -22.54 -37.61
CA ALA A 635 -3.49 -23.77 -37.71
C ALA A 635 -2.92 -24.16 -36.32
N ALA A 636 -2.49 -25.40 -36.17
CA ALA A 636 -1.99 -25.86 -34.87
C ALA A 636 -0.79 -25.07 -34.33
N HIS A 637 0.06 -24.52 -35.21
CA HIS A 637 1.26 -23.78 -34.83
C HIS A 637 1.00 -22.33 -34.43
N ASN A 638 -0.16 -21.73 -34.81
CA ASN A 638 -0.50 -20.34 -34.53
C ASN A 638 -1.73 -20.21 -33.63
N THR A 639 -2.12 -21.27 -32.93
CA THR A 639 -3.27 -21.29 -32.04
C THR A 639 -2.88 -21.73 -30.62
N TRP A 640 -3.50 -21.05 -29.65
CA TRP A 640 -3.16 -21.19 -28.24
C TRP A 640 -4.41 -21.38 -27.41
N ARG A 641 -4.48 -22.48 -26.67
CA ARG A 641 -5.55 -22.73 -25.69
C ARG A 641 -5.22 -22.09 -24.37
N VAL A 642 -6.15 -21.34 -23.81
CA VAL A 642 -5.96 -20.69 -22.50
C VAL A 642 -6.64 -21.51 -21.42
N LEU A 643 -5.91 -21.75 -20.32
CA LEU A 643 -6.44 -22.35 -19.09
C LEU A 643 -6.02 -21.50 -17.90
N SER A 644 -6.92 -21.27 -16.95
CA SER A 644 -6.62 -20.53 -15.75
C SER A 644 -5.50 -21.19 -14.93
N ALA A 645 -4.51 -20.40 -14.54
CA ALA A 645 -3.46 -20.77 -13.59
C ALA A 645 -3.80 -20.29 -12.16
N GLY A 646 -4.93 -19.60 -11.98
CA GLY A 646 -5.29 -18.89 -10.74
C GLY A 646 -4.72 -17.47 -10.71
N ASN A 647 -5.24 -16.64 -9.81
CA ASN A 647 -4.75 -15.26 -9.54
C ASN A 647 -4.65 -14.37 -10.81
N GLY A 648 -5.57 -14.55 -11.76
CA GLY A 648 -5.62 -13.80 -13.03
C GLY A 648 -4.58 -14.22 -14.07
N TYR A 649 -3.81 -15.27 -13.83
CA TYR A 649 -2.87 -15.84 -14.79
C TYR A 649 -3.48 -16.98 -15.59
N TYR A 650 -2.92 -17.19 -16.77
CA TYR A 650 -3.30 -18.23 -17.71
C TYR A 650 -2.09 -19.00 -18.21
N TYR A 651 -2.28 -20.29 -18.44
CA TYR A 651 -1.41 -21.13 -19.24
C TYR A 651 -1.84 -21.06 -20.70
N LEU A 652 -0.91 -20.96 -21.64
CA LEU A 652 -1.15 -20.97 -23.07
C LEU A 652 -0.61 -22.27 -23.67
N TYR A 653 -1.50 -23.23 -23.92
CA TYR A 653 -1.15 -24.51 -24.52
C TYR A 653 -1.07 -24.36 -26.03
N SER A 654 0.07 -24.68 -26.63
CA SER A 654 0.21 -24.83 -28.07
C SER A 654 -0.71 -25.93 -28.58
N GLN A 655 -1.36 -25.70 -29.71
CA GLN A 655 -2.19 -26.72 -30.33
C GLN A 655 -1.42 -27.71 -31.22
N LEU A 656 -0.08 -27.68 -31.17
CA LEU A 656 0.81 -28.64 -31.81
C LEU A 656 0.81 -30.01 -31.11
N GLY A 657 1.11 -31.04 -31.83
CA GLY A 657 1.24 -32.40 -31.32
C GLY A 657 -0.07 -32.92 -30.74
N ASP A 658 -0.03 -33.25 -29.44
CA ASP A 658 -1.19 -33.76 -28.69
C ASP A 658 -2.03 -32.65 -28.06
N LYS A 659 -1.67 -31.36 -28.25
CA LYS A 659 -2.35 -30.14 -27.78
C LYS A 659 -2.33 -29.89 -26.27
N VAL A 660 -1.53 -30.65 -25.52
CA VAL A 660 -1.51 -30.61 -24.06
C VAL A 660 -0.10 -30.72 -23.47
N THR A 661 0.89 -31.06 -24.26
CA THR A 661 2.25 -31.27 -23.78
C THR A 661 3.02 -29.96 -23.72
N TYR A 662 2.82 -29.04 -24.66
CA TYR A 662 3.66 -27.86 -24.80
C TYR A 662 2.90 -26.58 -24.45
N LEU A 663 3.50 -25.78 -23.57
CA LEU A 663 3.00 -24.46 -23.16
C LEU A 663 3.94 -23.38 -23.68
N LEU A 664 3.39 -22.18 -23.86
CA LEU A 664 4.21 -20.97 -23.99
C LEU A 664 5.10 -20.84 -22.73
N ASP A 665 6.37 -20.51 -22.89
CA ASP A 665 7.35 -20.59 -21.83
C ASP A 665 8.43 -19.51 -22.00
N ILE A 666 8.79 -18.87 -20.88
CA ILE A 666 9.93 -17.95 -20.81
C ILE A 666 11.21 -18.76 -20.57
N ASP A 667 12.17 -18.66 -21.48
CA ASP A 667 13.43 -19.43 -21.42
C ASP A 667 14.08 -19.37 -20.03
N MET A 668 14.21 -20.56 -19.41
CA MET A 668 14.75 -20.73 -18.05
C MET A 668 14.07 -19.90 -16.96
N GLY A 669 12.87 -19.36 -17.22
CA GLY A 669 12.15 -18.51 -16.24
C GLY A 669 12.86 -17.22 -15.88
N LYS A 670 13.71 -16.68 -16.76
CA LYS A 670 14.47 -15.45 -16.52
C LYS A 670 13.54 -14.23 -16.50
N SER A 671 13.92 -13.22 -15.72
CA SER A 671 13.21 -11.94 -15.64
C SER A 671 13.75 -10.85 -16.56
N ASP A 672 14.91 -11.09 -17.21
CA ASP A 672 15.65 -10.07 -17.96
C ASP A 672 14.95 -9.68 -19.29
N ASN A 673 15.15 -8.43 -19.69
CA ASN A 673 14.75 -7.94 -21.01
C ASN A 673 15.47 -8.72 -22.14
N GLY A 674 14.72 -9.05 -23.19
CA GLY A 674 15.24 -9.83 -24.32
C GLY A 674 15.23 -11.34 -24.11
N THR A 675 14.74 -11.84 -22.96
CA THR A 675 14.58 -13.27 -22.74
C THR A 675 13.67 -13.90 -23.79
N ASN A 676 14.11 -14.98 -24.38
CA ASN A 676 13.40 -15.67 -25.44
C ASN A 676 12.10 -16.29 -24.94
N ILE A 677 11.09 -16.30 -25.82
CA ILE A 677 9.84 -17.04 -25.61
C ILE A 677 9.84 -18.26 -26.53
N GLN A 678 9.54 -19.40 -25.96
CA GLN A 678 9.60 -20.70 -26.57
C GLN A 678 8.36 -21.53 -26.18
N ILE A 679 8.25 -22.76 -26.67
CA ILE A 679 7.37 -23.76 -26.07
C ILE A 679 8.18 -24.76 -25.26
N TYR A 680 7.62 -25.22 -24.15
CA TYR A 680 8.22 -26.21 -23.29
C TYR A 680 7.16 -27.15 -22.69
N THR A 681 7.57 -28.37 -22.32
CA THR A 681 6.70 -29.30 -21.62
C THR A 681 6.07 -28.69 -20.38
N ASP A 682 4.84 -29.03 -20.10
CA ASP A 682 4.07 -28.53 -18.96
C ASP A 682 4.77 -28.81 -17.62
N THR A 683 5.31 -27.77 -16.99
CA THR A 683 5.93 -27.79 -15.67
C THR A 683 5.12 -27.05 -14.62
N LYS A 684 4.11 -26.27 -15.06
CA LYS A 684 3.33 -25.35 -14.21
C LYS A 684 4.17 -24.29 -13.47
N ALA A 685 5.40 -24.04 -13.92
CA ALA A 685 6.27 -23.03 -13.37
C ALA A 685 5.77 -21.60 -13.72
N ASP A 686 6.28 -20.61 -13.00
CA ASP A 686 5.98 -19.18 -13.26
C ASP A 686 6.38 -18.74 -14.68
N ALA A 687 7.40 -19.38 -15.26
CA ALA A 687 7.81 -19.22 -16.66
C ALA A 687 6.70 -19.48 -17.69
N GLN A 688 5.67 -20.24 -17.31
CA GLN A 688 4.56 -20.65 -18.17
C GLN A 688 3.25 -19.92 -17.86
N GLN A 689 3.29 -18.90 -17.00
CA GLN A 689 2.10 -18.19 -16.53
C GLN A 689 2.09 -16.75 -17.04
N PHE A 690 0.99 -16.38 -17.68
CA PHE A 690 0.82 -15.11 -18.36
C PHE A 690 -0.47 -14.44 -17.94
N LYS A 691 -0.45 -13.13 -17.72
CA LYS A 691 -1.62 -12.33 -17.37
C LYS A 691 -2.02 -11.45 -18.53
N PHE A 692 -3.28 -11.52 -18.92
CA PHE A 692 -3.83 -10.70 -19.99
C PHE A 692 -4.47 -9.45 -19.41
N VAL A 693 -4.12 -8.31 -19.99
CA VAL A 693 -4.61 -7.00 -19.58
C VAL A 693 -5.25 -6.34 -20.79
N ARG A 694 -6.54 -6.02 -20.68
CA ARG A 694 -7.29 -5.40 -21.76
C ARG A 694 -7.11 -3.89 -21.74
N ASN A 695 -6.76 -3.31 -22.87
CA ASN A 695 -6.73 -1.88 -23.10
C ASN A 695 -8.10 -1.34 -23.56
N ASP A 696 -8.33 -0.06 -23.44
CA ASP A 696 -9.55 0.61 -23.89
C ASP A 696 -9.80 0.48 -25.38
N ASP A 697 -8.74 0.32 -26.20
CA ASP A 697 -8.82 0.08 -27.64
C ASP A 697 -9.16 -1.37 -28.02
N GLY A 698 -9.35 -2.25 -27.04
CA GLY A 698 -9.68 -3.66 -27.22
C GLY A 698 -8.48 -4.58 -27.45
N THR A 699 -7.27 -4.06 -27.47
CA THR A 699 -6.03 -4.84 -27.48
C THR A 699 -5.66 -5.35 -26.08
N TYR A 700 -4.63 -6.18 -26.00
CA TYR A 700 -4.16 -6.76 -24.74
C TYR A 700 -2.64 -6.61 -24.59
N TYR A 701 -2.18 -6.30 -23.38
CA TYR A 701 -0.84 -6.64 -22.95
C TYR A 701 -0.86 -8.05 -22.35
N ILE A 702 0.21 -8.81 -22.58
CA ILE A 702 0.38 -10.18 -22.04
C ILE A 702 1.58 -10.13 -21.11
N LEU A 703 1.32 -9.95 -19.82
CA LEU A 703 2.37 -9.84 -18.80
C LEU A 703 2.93 -11.21 -18.44
N THR A 704 4.20 -11.25 -18.05
CA THR A 704 4.93 -12.48 -17.71
C THR A 704 5.12 -12.61 -16.20
N ARG A 705 4.67 -13.73 -15.61
CA ARG A 705 4.83 -13.96 -14.18
C ARG A 705 6.30 -14.08 -13.75
N SER A 706 7.15 -14.62 -14.61
CA SER A 706 8.61 -14.73 -14.35
C SER A 706 9.29 -13.38 -14.10
N SER A 707 8.74 -12.28 -14.65
CA SER A 707 9.24 -10.91 -14.39
C SER A 707 8.58 -10.24 -13.19
N GLY A 708 7.58 -10.89 -12.55
CA GLY A 708 6.75 -10.27 -11.53
C GLY A 708 5.83 -9.19 -12.11
N ASP A 709 5.28 -9.43 -13.31
CA ASP A 709 4.42 -8.52 -14.09
C ASP A 709 5.10 -7.20 -14.56
N LYS A 710 6.42 -7.10 -14.44
CA LYS A 710 7.19 -5.94 -14.91
C LYS A 710 7.43 -5.94 -16.42
N SER A 711 7.36 -7.10 -17.05
CA SER A 711 7.59 -7.29 -18.48
C SER A 711 6.39 -7.96 -19.14
N CYS A 712 6.29 -7.79 -20.46
CA CYS A 712 5.26 -8.40 -21.28
C CYS A 712 5.85 -9.09 -22.50
N VAL A 713 5.02 -9.88 -23.13
CA VAL A 713 5.31 -10.53 -24.41
C VAL A 713 5.39 -9.46 -25.49
N ALA A 714 6.51 -9.38 -26.17
CA ALA A 714 6.83 -8.33 -27.16
C ALA A 714 7.44 -8.91 -28.42
N VAL A 715 7.28 -8.24 -29.54
CA VAL A 715 8.02 -8.52 -30.78
C VAL A 715 9.38 -7.82 -30.69
N SER A 716 10.45 -8.58 -30.83
CA SER A 716 11.82 -8.08 -30.75
C SER A 716 12.05 -6.89 -31.68
N SER A 717 12.63 -5.80 -31.12
CA SER A 717 12.96 -4.54 -31.80
C SER A 717 11.76 -3.90 -32.50
N ALA A 718 10.53 -4.15 -32.02
CA ALA A 718 9.28 -3.67 -32.66
C ALA A 718 9.20 -4.01 -34.16
N SER A 719 9.80 -5.11 -34.58
CA SER A 719 9.87 -5.53 -35.99
C SER A 719 8.49 -5.80 -36.58
N THR A 720 8.28 -5.43 -37.84
CA THR A 720 7.05 -5.77 -38.60
C THR A 720 7.28 -6.92 -39.60
N SER A 721 8.46 -7.54 -39.58
CA SER A 721 8.83 -8.60 -40.52
C SER A 721 8.39 -9.97 -40.03
N SER A 722 7.96 -10.83 -40.93
CA SER A 722 7.76 -12.27 -40.67
C SER A 722 9.05 -12.91 -40.20
N GLY A 723 8.94 -13.79 -39.18
CA GLY A 723 10.08 -14.49 -38.55
C GLY A 723 10.78 -13.68 -37.45
N ALA A 724 10.28 -12.48 -37.13
CA ALA A 724 10.80 -11.74 -35.99
C ALA A 724 10.50 -12.48 -34.70
N ASN A 725 11.47 -12.50 -33.79
CA ASN A 725 11.41 -13.21 -32.55
C ASN A 725 10.40 -12.60 -31.58
N ILE A 726 9.74 -13.42 -30.78
CA ILE A 726 8.93 -12.98 -29.65
C ILE A 726 9.73 -13.18 -28.38
N ILE A 727 9.79 -12.12 -27.57
CA ILE A 727 10.63 -12.03 -26.38
C ILE A 727 9.83 -11.48 -25.20
N GLN A 728 10.36 -11.66 -24.02
CA GLN A 728 9.98 -10.88 -22.86
C GLN A 728 10.70 -9.53 -22.88
N TRP A 729 9.98 -8.44 -22.67
CA TRP A 729 10.54 -7.09 -22.58
C TRP A 729 9.75 -6.25 -21.57
N GLU A 730 10.47 -5.36 -20.87
CA GLU A 730 9.89 -4.43 -19.93
C GLU A 730 8.65 -3.72 -20.51
N TYR A 731 7.59 -3.62 -19.72
CA TYR A 731 6.34 -2.99 -20.14
C TYR A 731 6.57 -1.51 -20.51
N LYS A 732 6.01 -1.10 -21.62
CA LYS A 732 6.01 0.28 -22.05
C LYS A 732 4.62 0.68 -22.55
N ALA A 733 4.01 1.65 -21.85
CA ALA A 733 2.69 2.14 -22.21
C ALA A 733 2.63 2.63 -23.67
N GLY A 734 1.63 2.20 -24.42
CA GLY A 734 1.41 2.59 -25.81
C GLY A 734 2.30 1.92 -26.85
N ASP A 735 3.25 1.05 -26.45
CA ASP A 735 4.11 0.33 -27.39
C ASP A 735 3.32 -0.76 -28.12
N LYS A 736 3.07 -0.54 -29.42
CA LYS A 736 2.27 -1.46 -30.25
C LYS A 736 2.91 -2.83 -30.45
N SER A 737 4.25 -2.92 -30.31
CA SER A 737 4.95 -4.21 -30.39
C SER A 737 4.64 -5.14 -29.21
N GLN A 738 4.13 -4.58 -28.13
CA GLN A 738 3.70 -5.27 -26.91
C GLN A 738 2.18 -5.47 -26.83
N LYS A 739 1.42 -4.92 -27.78
CA LYS A 739 -0.03 -5.02 -27.82
C LYS A 739 -0.50 -6.15 -28.75
N TRP A 740 -1.49 -6.89 -28.30
CA TRP A 740 -1.97 -8.09 -28.97
C TRP A 740 -3.49 -8.08 -29.14
N ILE A 741 -3.97 -8.59 -30.27
CA ILE A 741 -5.38 -8.78 -30.60
C ILE A 741 -5.68 -10.27 -30.48
N LEU A 742 -6.70 -10.64 -29.73
CA LEU A 742 -7.12 -12.01 -29.54
C LEU A 742 -8.33 -12.31 -30.40
N THR A 743 -8.22 -13.31 -31.26
CA THR A 743 -9.35 -13.83 -32.08
C THR A 743 -9.65 -15.26 -31.65
N GLN A 744 -10.81 -15.49 -31.06
CA GLN A 744 -11.24 -16.81 -30.64
C GLN A 744 -11.58 -17.68 -31.87
N VAL A 745 -11.06 -18.90 -31.86
CA VAL A 745 -11.30 -19.90 -32.89
C VAL A 745 -12.41 -20.83 -32.43
N GLU A 746 -13.35 -21.18 -33.30
CA GLU A 746 -14.43 -22.13 -32.96
C GLU A 746 -13.89 -23.56 -32.69
N ASP A 747 -14.39 -24.16 -31.61
CA ASP A 747 -14.11 -25.54 -31.23
C ASP A 747 -15.39 -26.39 -31.25
N THR A 748 -15.33 -27.55 -31.92
CA THR A 748 -16.48 -28.41 -32.25
C THR A 748 -16.73 -29.55 -31.26
N GLY A 749 -16.44 -29.40 -29.97
CA GLY A 749 -16.73 -30.42 -28.94
C GLY A 749 -18.14 -30.30 -28.35
N CYS A 750 -18.66 -31.40 -27.76
CA CYS A 750 -19.85 -31.32 -26.92
C CYS A 750 -19.51 -30.65 -25.58
N ILE A 751 -20.34 -29.69 -25.19
CA ILE A 751 -20.23 -29.07 -23.82
C ILE A 751 -20.96 -30.02 -22.87
N MET A 752 -20.22 -30.51 -21.87
CA MET A 752 -20.73 -31.37 -20.80
C MET A 752 -20.87 -30.56 -19.50
N ASP A 753 -21.89 -30.87 -18.71
CA ASP A 753 -22.05 -30.26 -17.38
C ASP A 753 -21.01 -30.81 -16.41
N THR A 754 -20.16 -29.94 -15.91
CA THR A 754 -19.08 -30.31 -14.96
C THR A 754 -19.54 -30.43 -13.49
N ASN A 755 -20.79 -30.09 -13.18
CA ASN A 755 -21.38 -30.22 -11.85
C ASN A 755 -22.16 -31.53 -11.66
N SER A 756 -22.34 -32.33 -12.73
CA SER A 756 -23.08 -33.58 -12.72
C SER A 756 -22.19 -34.80 -12.50
N ILE A 757 -22.75 -35.81 -11.88
CA ILE A 757 -22.14 -37.15 -11.82
C ILE A 757 -22.67 -37.97 -13.01
N TYR A 758 -21.78 -38.66 -13.72
CA TYR A 758 -22.05 -39.44 -14.89
C TYR A 758 -21.85 -40.93 -14.65
N MET A 759 -22.67 -41.73 -15.29
CA MET A 759 -22.44 -43.15 -15.53
C MET A 759 -22.36 -43.37 -17.02
N PHE A 760 -21.31 -44.03 -17.49
CA PHE A 760 -21.13 -44.33 -18.93
C PHE A 760 -21.65 -45.72 -19.21
N LYS A 761 -22.77 -45.80 -19.95
CA LYS A 761 -23.41 -47.07 -20.34
C LYS A 761 -23.06 -47.44 -21.76
N ASN A 762 -22.55 -48.62 -21.94
CA ASN A 762 -22.35 -49.18 -23.29
C ASN A 762 -23.69 -49.53 -23.92
N LEU A 763 -23.97 -48.99 -25.08
CA LEU A 763 -25.26 -49.20 -25.76
C LEU A 763 -25.48 -50.67 -26.20
N ASN A 764 -24.42 -51.35 -26.59
CA ASN A 764 -24.48 -52.71 -27.07
C ASN A 764 -24.65 -53.74 -25.96
N SER A 765 -23.84 -53.63 -24.89
CA SER A 765 -23.88 -54.59 -23.77
C SER A 765 -24.88 -54.24 -22.69
N GLY A 766 -25.27 -52.96 -22.59
CA GLY A 766 -26.09 -52.47 -21.48
C GLY A 766 -25.34 -52.36 -20.14
N LEU A 767 -24.03 -52.64 -20.15
CA LEU A 767 -23.17 -52.58 -18.94
C LEU A 767 -22.57 -51.17 -18.77
N TYR A 768 -22.05 -50.85 -17.59
CA TYR A 768 -21.52 -49.56 -17.25
C TYR A 768 -19.99 -49.60 -17.12
N MET A 769 -19.34 -48.49 -17.40
CA MET A 769 -17.93 -48.30 -17.18
C MET A 769 -17.64 -48.17 -15.68
N GLU A 770 -16.74 -49.00 -15.14
CA GLU A 770 -16.35 -48.96 -13.74
C GLU A 770 -14.85 -49.19 -13.53
N ALA A 771 -14.35 -48.73 -12.41
CA ALA A 771 -13.03 -49.13 -11.90
C ALA A 771 -13.13 -50.51 -11.23
N GLU A 772 -12.33 -51.45 -11.70
CA GLU A 772 -12.42 -52.87 -11.34
C GLU A 772 -12.39 -53.12 -9.81
N GLY A 773 -13.42 -53.77 -9.31
CA GLY A 773 -13.57 -54.11 -7.90
C GLY A 773 -13.63 -52.89 -6.95
N GLY A 774 -13.90 -51.71 -7.46
CA GLY A 774 -13.94 -50.47 -6.65
C GLY A 774 -12.63 -50.11 -5.99
N LYS A 775 -11.52 -50.50 -6.58
CA LYS A 775 -10.20 -50.31 -5.97
C LYS A 775 -9.63 -48.92 -6.26
N ALA A 776 -9.44 -48.09 -5.26
CA ALA A 776 -8.84 -46.77 -5.35
C ALA A 776 -7.29 -46.87 -5.31
N SER A 777 -6.68 -47.19 -6.44
CA SER A 777 -5.21 -47.26 -6.59
C SER A 777 -4.81 -46.99 -8.05
N ASP A 778 -3.60 -46.46 -8.27
CA ASP A 778 -3.02 -46.30 -9.57
C ASP A 778 -2.99 -47.66 -10.34
N ASN A 779 -3.21 -47.62 -11.63
CA ASN A 779 -3.27 -48.74 -12.57
C ASN A 779 -4.44 -49.71 -12.30
N THR A 780 -5.46 -49.31 -11.53
CA THR A 780 -6.68 -50.10 -11.45
C THR A 780 -7.37 -50.09 -12.82
N ASN A 781 -7.65 -51.29 -13.35
CA ASN A 781 -8.26 -51.49 -14.65
C ASN A 781 -9.67 -50.89 -14.70
N VAL A 782 -10.04 -50.34 -15.83
CA VAL A 782 -11.40 -49.87 -16.11
C VAL A 782 -12.08 -50.85 -17.06
N GLN A 783 -13.20 -51.38 -16.63
CA GLN A 783 -13.93 -52.43 -17.31
C GLN A 783 -15.41 -52.05 -17.48
N GLN A 784 -16.18 -52.87 -18.14
CA GLN A 784 -17.64 -52.78 -18.13
C GLN A 784 -18.22 -53.82 -17.18
N TRP A 785 -19.22 -53.43 -16.37
CA TRP A 785 -19.87 -54.30 -15.38
C TRP A 785 -21.35 -53.90 -15.22
N GLY A 786 -22.17 -54.84 -14.70
CA GLY A 786 -23.55 -54.55 -14.32
C GLY A 786 -23.60 -53.60 -13.12
N ALA A 787 -24.54 -52.65 -13.16
CA ALA A 787 -24.74 -51.74 -12.03
C ALA A 787 -26.16 -51.77 -11.53
N ASP A 788 -26.35 -51.99 -10.21
CA ASP A 788 -27.66 -51.97 -9.56
C ASP A 788 -28.01 -50.57 -9.00
N GLY A 789 -27.24 -49.56 -9.43
CA GLY A 789 -27.37 -48.16 -8.97
C GLY A 789 -26.08 -47.37 -9.09
N ILE A 790 -26.11 -46.12 -8.61
CA ILE A 790 -24.95 -45.24 -8.56
C ILE A 790 -24.05 -45.64 -7.37
N SER A 791 -22.80 -45.94 -7.68
CA SER A 791 -21.76 -46.25 -6.67
C SER A 791 -20.44 -45.59 -7.07
N ALA A 792 -19.51 -45.43 -6.09
CA ALA A 792 -18.26 -44.73 -6.34
C ALA A 792 -17.40 -45.36 -7.48
N HIS A 793 -17.50 -46.69 -7.71
CA HIS A 793 -16.70 -47.37 -8.72
C HIS A 793 -17.22 -47.22 -10.16
N ASN A 794 -18.51 -46.89 -10.32
CA ASN A 794 -19.14 -46.70 -11.64
C ASN A 794 -19.58 -45.26 -11.90
N SER A 795 -19.19 -44.34 -11.04
CA SER A 795 -19.55 -42.92 -11.08
C SER A 795 -18.35 -42.04 -11.37
N TRP A 796 -18.57 -41.05 -12.24
CA TRP A 796 -17.54 -40.19 -12.76
C TRP A 796 -18.01 -38.75 -12.76
N THR A 797 -17.15 -37.82 -12.39
CA THR A 797 -17.33 -36.36 -12.62
C THR A 797 -16.43 -35.90 -13.75
N LEU A 798 -16.81 -34.80 -14.36
CA LEU A 798 -16.05 -34.23 -15.47
C LEU A 798 -15.45 -32.90 -14.98
N LYS A 799 -14.17 -32.71 -15.28
CA LYS A 799 -13.52 -31.40 -15.08
C LYS A 799 -13.08 -30.93 -16.47
N SER A 800 -13.58 -29.77 -16.89
CA SER A 800 -13.19 -29.19 -18.16
C SER A 800 -11.68 -28.94 -18.20
N PHE A 801 -11.05 -29.39 -19.29
CA PHE A 801 -9.72 -29.02 -19.70
C PHE A 801 -9.74 -27.88 -20.71
N GLY A 802 -10.89 -27.69 -21.37
CA GLY A 802 -11.15 -26.78 -22.49
C GLY A 802 -11.05 -27.42 -23.85
N GLY A 803 -11.58 -26.71 -24.86
CA GLY A 803 -11.66 -27.21 -26.23
C GLY A 803 -12.51 -28.45 -26.37
N GLY A 804 -13.53 -28.62 -25.53
CA GLY A 804 -14.36 -29.80 -25.47
C GLY A 804 -13.67 -31.03 -24.90
N TYR A 805 -12.45 -30.90 -24.35
CA TYR A 805 -11.77 -31.97 -23.65
C TYR A 805 -12.03 -31.89 -22.13
N TYR A 806 -12.12 -33.06 -21.50
CA TYR A 806 -12.44 -33.23 -20.11
C TYR A 806 -11.53 -34.28 -19.46
N TYR A 807 -11.12 -33.99 -18.20
CA TYR A 807 -10.73 -35.06 -17.28
C TYR A 807 -11.99 -35.80 -16.85
N VAL A 808 -11.98 -37.13 -16.93
CA VAL A 808 -13.02 -38.00 -16.38
C VAL A 808 -12.51 -38.53 -15.04
N ILE A 809 -13.14 -38.12 -13.97
CA ILE A 809 -12.63 -38.31 -12.58
C ILE A 809 -13.51 -39.37 -11.90
N SER A 810 -12.90 -40.42 -11.39
CA SER A 810 -13.55 -41.45 -10.59
C SER A 810 -14.03 -40.87 -9.24
N GLN A 811 -15.19 -41.34 -8.79
CA GLN A 811 -15.72 -40.99 -7.47
C GLN A 811 -15.19 -41.91 -6.36
N LEU A 812 -14.23 -42.77 -6.61
CA LEU A 812 -13.53 -43.51 -5.59
C LEU A 812 -12.76 -42.57 -4.65
N ALA A 813 -12.88 -42.75 -3.35
CA ALA A 813 -12.36 -41.85 -2.34
C ALA A 813 -11.42 -42.58 -1.35
N ASP A 814 -10.13 -42.26 -1.46
CA ASP A 814 -9.12 -42.62 -0.43
C ASP A 814 -8.30 -41.37 -0.04
N GLY A 815 -8.83 -40.15 -0.34
CA GLY A 815 -8.13 -38.87 -0.17
C GLY A 815 -7.31 -38.45 -1.40
N LYS A 816 -7.34 -39.21 -2.50
CA LYS A 816 -6.67 -38.89 -3.75
C LYS A 816 -7.69 -38.70 -4.88
N THR A 817 -7.29 -38.03 -5.93
CA THR A 817 -8.08 -37.87 -7.15
C THR A 817 -7.56 -38.81 -8.23
N TYR A 818 -8.43 -39.68 -8.76
CA TYR A 818 -8.10 -40.66 -9.83
C TYR A 818 -8.75 -40.24 -11.14
N TYR A 819 -7.95 -40.18 -12.19
CA TYR A 819 -8.36 -39.81 -13.53
C TYR A 819 -8.44 -41.05 -14.42
N LEU A 820 -9.49 -41.19 -15.22
CA LEU A 820 -9.52 -42.13 -16.31
C LEU A 820 -8.33 -41.87 -17.23
N ASN A 821 -7.61 -42.88 -17.62
CA ASN A 821 -6.37 -42.80 -18.37
C ASN A 821 -6.26 -43.94 -19.36
N ILE A 822 -5.51 -43.75 -20.45
CA ILE A 822 -5.12 -44.85 -21.36
C ILE A 822 -3.74 -45.34 -20.92
N SER A 823 -3.65 -46.61 -20.54
CA SER A 823 -2.45 -47.23 -19.97
C SER A 823 -1.23 -47.06 -20.87
N GLY A 824 -0.14 -46.59 -20.33
CA GLY A 824 1.09 -46.28 -21.06
C GLY A 824 0.95 -45.13 -22.06
N GLY A 825 -0.21 -44.41 -22.12
CA GLY A 825 -0.43 -43.31 -23.06
C GLY A 825 -0.38 -43.76 -24.53
N THR A 826 -0.64 -45.04 -24.81
CA THR A 826 -0.56 -45.61 -26.16
C THR A 826 -1.56 -44.99 -27.13
N LYS A 827 -1.16 -44.77 -28.35
CA LYS A 827 -2.04 -44.29 -29.47
C LYS A 827 -2.53 -45.47 -30.33
N GLU A 828 -2.12 -46.69 -30.02
CA GLU A 828 -2.50 -47.87 -30.76
C GLU A 828 -3.89 -48.38 -30.40
N ASN A 829 -4.55 -49.07 -31.36
CA ASN A 829 -5.82 -49.72 -31.11
C ASN A 829 -5.67 -50.82 -30.05
N GLY A 830 -6.63 -50.92 -29.15
CA GLY A 830 -6.62 -51.93 -28.09
C GLY A 830 -5.89 -51.50 -26.82
N GLY A 831 -5.52 -50.21 -26.72
CA GLY A 831 -4.98 -49.65 -25.48
C GLY A 831 -5.96 -49.82 -24.32
N ASN A 832 -5.47 -50.29 -23.17
CA ASN A 832 -6.28 -50.51 -21.96
C ASN A 832 -6.60 -49.21 -21.27
N ALA A 833 -7.78 -49.13 -20.64
CA ALA A 833 -8.16 -48.00 -19.78
C ALA A 833 -7.93 -48.36 -18.31
N GLU A 834 -7.43 -47.40 -17.55
CA GLU A 834 -7.11 -47.52 -16.12
C GLU A 834 -7.39 -46.21 -15.37
N ILE A 835 -7.35 -46.20 -14.08
CA ILE A 835 -7.33 -44.95 -13.29
C ILE A 835 -5.92 -44.64 -12.74
N LEU A 836 -5.52 -43.35 -12.79
CA LEU A 836 -4.23 -42.87 -12.31
C LEU A 836 -4.40 -41.53 -11.53
N THR A 837 -3.54 -41.33 -10.53
CA THR A 837 -3.43 -40.03 -9.84
C THR A 837 -2.61 -39.00 -10.64
N ASN A 838 -1.79 -39.44 -11.60
CA ASN A 838 -0.96 -38.61 -12.44
C ASN A 838 -1.71 -38.13 -13.71
N LYS A 839 -1.75 -36.82 -13.94
CA LYS A 839 -2.34 -36.17 -15.11
C LYS A 839 -1.34 -35.36 -15.96
N LYS A 840 -0.06 -35.70 -15.92
CA LYS A 840 0.98 -34.97 -16.66
C LYS A 840 1.08 -35.29 -18.16
N THR A 841 0.19 -36.15 -18.69
CA THR A 841 0.15 -36.49 -20.12
C THR A 841 -1.24 -36.21 -20.69
N SER A 842 -1.41 -36.26 -21.98
CA SER A 842 -2.71 -36.15 -22.68
C SER A 842 -3.60 -37.37 -22.53
N SER A 843 -3.09 -38.49 -22.05
CA SER A 843 -3.81 -39.74 -21.95
C SER A 843 -5.06 -39.74 -21.03
N PRO A 844 -5.15 -38.85 -19.98
CA PRO A 844 -6.37 -38.68 -19.18
C PRO A 844 -7.40 -37.69 -19.78
N LEU A 845 -7.21 -37.20 -21.02
CA LEU A 845 -8.09 -36.21 -21.64
C LEU A 845 -9.01 -36.85 -22.68
N PHE A 846 -10.30 -36.68 -22.48
CA PHE A 846 -11.33 -37.25 -23.35
C PHE A 846 -12.19 -36.12 -23.92
N LYS A 847 -12.51 -36.24 -25.21
CA LYS A 847 -13.44 -35.36 -25.91
C LYS A 847 -14.74 -36.10 -26.20
N PHE A 848 -15.86 -35.51 -25.80
CA PHE A 848 -17.17 -36.03 -26.12
C PHE A 848 -17.58 -35.48 -27.47
N VAL A 849 -17.87 -36.36 -28.40
CA VAL A 849 -18.33 -36.01 -29.76
C VAL A 849 -19.72 -36.58 -30.01
N LYS A 850 -20.55 -35.86 -30.80
CA LYS A 850 -21.90 -36.32 -31.18
C LYS A 850 -21.80 -37.40 -32.22
#